data_9379c3382a20f18e05e93766c56845ac
#
_entry.id   9379c3382a20f18e05e93766c56845ac
#
_cell.length_a   1.000
_cell.length_b   1.000
_cell.length_c   1.000
_cell.angle_alpha   90.00
_cell.angle_beta   90.00
_cell.angle_gamma   90.00
#
_symmetry.space_group_name_H-M   'P 1'
#
loop_
_entity.id
_entity.type
_entity.pdbx_description
1 polymer ?
#
loop_
_entity_poly.entity_id
_entity_poly.type
_entity_poly.pdbx_seq_one_letter_code
_entity_poly.pdbx_strand_id
1 'polypeptide(L)'
;MNPFRFGAVVCLSLVAVVFACAAEPPAGAAAISGRVQNAATGQYLNNARVVVKGTDVVAFTDATGSYRLTNVPTGSVVLEVFYTGMAPQQITVNVTGAATIERDISLAGGARYRNDTEVVKLESLVVSSSREMDGAAIAINEQRFAPNVVNVVSADEFGVVPDGNIGEFLKMLPGITMDYRGGDPREISMNGVPSGYVPVTIGGFNLASSEVSGTGRNVELNAVSINNLSRIEAVYSPTPESPGSALAGSVNLVPRSAFERARPVFNGSVYLAARDSSIEWGRTQGPAKEPTFKIRPGFEFSWVVPVNKRFGFTVSGGASTQYVEGPLLLNTWRGAGAATNGTTLPDTTPDRPYLSDFRVRIESKIADRSSFATTADYKLGPASRLSFSFQYGTFHTDFNQRSLTFIVNRVLPGNFSTRFTRGFAGAGEVNLSNSGNHRYSRTFMPTLTFRHDGPVWKGEAGLGTSHAQNRFRNLDKGRFASTLARRTGVTVSFDEIFYLRPNVITVTDGVTGAPVDPYDINSYALSTAGGSPQKSRNTQNTAFANVRRDFDVGFPLTLKAGVDVRQSRSDNRTANTSVNFLGADGRASTTPVGASDDGAGQVYDQDYYQRAGLYGIPRVQWVSNEDVLDLYRSRPSYFTLDENTLYRSQINNSKISRETISSVFLRGDAQFFNRRLKLVGGVRAEQTNIDARGPLNDPTKNFQRNAAGQVVLGANGRPIAIASDPLGIARLTLIDRGAKAEKEYLRLFPSINASYNVRDNLIARAAWYTSVGRPNFNQYSGGV
;
A
#
# COMPACT_ATOMS: atom_id res chain seq x y z
N MET A 1 12.48 -31.33 0.07
CA MET A 1 13.57 -30.37 -0.26
C MET A 1 13.06 -28.97 -0.05
N ASN A 2 13.83 -28.09 0.57
CA ASN A 2 13.38 -26.72 0.81
C ASN A 2 13.32 -25.97 -0.54
N PRO A 3 12.16 -25.52 -1.06
CA PRO A 3 12.02 -24.94 -2.38
C PRO A 3 12.91 -23.68 -2.59
N PHE A 4 13.27 -23.03 -1.50
CA PHE A 4 14.19 -21.89 -1.53
C PHE A 4 15.63 -22.30 -1.89
N ARG A 5 16.07 -23.51 -1.46
CA ARG A 5 17.39 -24.04 -1.84
C ARG A 5 17.43 -24.45 -3.31
N PHE A 6 16.33 -25.00 -3.84
CA PHE A 6 16.25 -25.37 -5.25
C PHE A 6 16.21 -24.12 -6.14
N GLY A 7 15.38 -23.12 -5.81
CA GLY A 7 15.33 -21.83 -6.54
C GLY A 7 16.66 -21.08 -6.50
N ALA A 8 17.34 -21.03 -5.35
CA ALA A 8 18.66 -20.38 -5.22
C ALA A 8 19.73 -21.10 -6.06
N VAL A 9 19.71 -22.43 -6.09
CA VAL A 9 20.66 -23.22 -6.90
C VAL A 9 20.39 -23.02 -8.39
N VAL A 10 19.13 -23.00 -8.83
CA VAL A 10 18.76 -22.74 -10.23
C VAL A 10 19.11 -21.30 -10.63
N CYS A 11 18.87 -20.31 -9.76
CA CYS A 11 19.29 -18.93 -10.01
C CYS A 11 20.82 -18.78 -10.08
N LEU A 12 21.57 -19.44 -9.17
CA LEU A 12 23.04 -19.45 -9.23
C LEU A 12 23.57 -20.16 -10.49
N SER A 13 22.91 -21.24 -10.90
CA SER A 13 23.28 -21.98 -12.12
C SER A 13 23.03 -21.15 -13.38
N LEU A 14 21.93 -20.39 -13.44
CA LEU A 14 21.64 -19.48 -14.55
C LEU A 14 22.60 -18.28 -14.55
N VAL A 15 22.98 -17.74 -13.40
CA VAL A 15 24.01 -16.71 -13.27
C VAL A 15 25.36 -17.25 -13.75
N ALA A 16 25.72 -18.48 -13.38
CA ALA A 16 26.95 -19.14 -13.83
C ALA A 16 26.95 -19.37 -15.35
N VAL A 17 25.80 -19.74 -15.94
CA VAL A 17 25.65 -19.89 -17.40
C VAL A 17 25.79 -18.54 -18.12
N VAL A 18 25.26 -17.44 -17.55
CA VAL A 18 25.44 -16.08 -18.10
C VAL A 18 26.91 -15.65 -18.05
N PHE A 19 27.67 -16.04 -17.03
CA PHE A 19 29.11 -15.79 -16.95
C PHE A 19 29.91 -16.67 -17.91
N ALA A 20 29.47 -17.91 -18.14
CA ALA A 20 30.16 -18.84 -19.04
C ALA A 20 29.87 -18.59 -20.52
N CYS A 21 28.76 -17.92 -20.86
CA CYS A 21 28.35 -17.58 -22.23
C CYS A 21 28.88 -16.23 -22.74
N ALA A 22 29.82 -15.57 -22.07
CA ALA A 22 30.50 -14.39 -22.57
C ALA A 22 31.49 -14.77 -23.70
N ALA A 23 30.95 -15.40 -24.76
CA ALA A 23 31.72 -15.61 -25.98
C ALA A 23 32.00 -14.24 -26.62
N GLU A 24 33.27 -13.99 -26.98
CA GLU A 24 33.66 -12.80 -27.73
C GLU A 24 32.88 -12.72 -29.05
N PRO A 25 32.48 -11.48 -29.47
CA PRO A 25 31.82 -11.30 -30.75
C PRO A 25 32.75 -11.78 -31.89
N PRO A 26 32.20 -12.27 -33.02
CA PRO A 26 32.98 -12.66 -34.15
C PRO A 26 33.89 -11.50 -34.57
N ALA A 27 35.18 -11.76 -34.68
CA ALA A 27 36.17 -10.80 -35.08
C ALA A 27 35.83 -10.30 -36.51
N GLY A 28 35.53 -9.00 -36.66
CA GLY A 28 35.35 -8.40 -37.99
C GLY A 28 34.22 -7.36 -38.14
N ALA A 29 33.29 -7.23 -37.21
CA ALA A 29 32.23 -6.25 -37.34
C ALA A 29 32.51 -4.97 -36.53
N ALA A 30 32.44 -3.80 -37.19
CA ALA A 30 32.55 -2.51 -36.53
C ALA A 30 31.39 -2.25 -35.60
N ALA A 31 31.67 -1.66 -34.45
CA ALA A 31 30.62 -1.28 -33.48
C ALA A 31 30.80 0.18 -33.06
N ILE A 32 29.67 0.87 -32.80
CA ILE A 32 29.65 2.19 -32.15
C ILE A 32 28.96 2.06 -30.82
N SER A 33 29.59 2.52 -29.75
CA SER A 33 29.03 2.56 -28.41
C SER A 33 29.18 3.96 -27.82
N GLY A 34 28.36 4.28 -26.84
CA GLY A 34 28.42 5.58 -26.14
C GLY A 34 27.19 5.81 -25.28
N ARG A 35 27.02 7.05 -24.86
CA ARG A 35 25.88 7.46 -24.05
C ARG A 35 25.15 8.64 -24.68
N VAL A 36 23.84 8.68 -24.47
CA VAL A 36 23.00 9.82 -24.82
C VAL A 36 22.58 10.55 -23.54
N GLN A 37 22.82 11.85 -23.49
CA GLN A 37 22.49 12.69 -22.34
C GLN A 37 21.73 13.96 -22.75
N ASN A 38 21.01 14.56 -21.83
CA ASN A 38 20.48 15.91 -21.93
C ASN A 38 21.61 16.90 -21.69
N ALA A 39 21.90 17.77 -22.63
CA ALA A 39 22.99 18.75 -22.57
C ALA A 39 22.81 19.75 -21.40
N ALA A 40 21.57 20.13 -21.09
CA ALA A 40 21.28 21.13 -20.06
C ALA A 40 21.42 20.54 -18.64
N THR A 41 20.86 19.35 -18.40
CA THR A 41 20.78 18.76 -17.04
C THR A 41 21.86 17.72 -16.75
N GLY A 42 22.54 17.21 -17.78
CA GLY A 42 23.49 16.10 -17.65
C GLY A 42 22.81 14.77 -17.31
N GLN A 43 21.49 14.68 -17.45
CA GLN A 43 20.76 13.44 -17.26
C GLN A 43 20.94 12.52 -18.45
N TYR A 44 21.28 11.28 -18.20
CA TYR A 44 21.32 10.25 -19.23
C TYR A 44 19.91 9.84 -19.62
N LEU A 45 19.70 9.61 -20.92
CA LEU A 45 18.40 9.40 -21.52
C LEU A 45 18.18 7.90 -21.80
N ASN A 46 17.22 7.30 -21.12
CA ASN A 46 16.80 5.92 -21.36
C ASN A 46 15.88 5.83 -22.58
N ASN A 47 15.95 4.74 -23.35
CA ASN A 47 15.18 4.54 -24.58
C ASN A 47 15.35 5.64 -25.64
N ALA A 48 16.50 6.34 -25.66
CA ALA A 48 16.86 7.17 -26.80
C ALA A 48 17.14 6.27 -28.01
N ARG A 49 16.50 6.55 -29.13
CA ARG A 49 16.69 5.80 -30.37
C ARG A 49 17.91 6.34 -31.13
N VAL A 50 18.90 5.49 -31.34
CA VAL A 50 20.10 5.78 -32.14
C VAL A 50 20.09 4.90 -33.39
N VAL A 51 20.10 5.51 -34.57
CA VAL A 51 19.98 4.83 -35.88
C VAL A 51 21.14 5.21 -36.76
N VAL A 52 21.69 4.25 -37.49
CA VAL A 52 22.59 4.53 -38.63
C VAL A 52 21.71 4.87 -39.83
N LYS A 53 21.71 6.16 -40.23
CA LYS A 53 20.84 6.67 -41.29
C LYS A 53 21.04 5.89 -42.60
N GLY A 54 19.91 5.48 -43.21
CA GLY A 54 19.92 4.70 -44.45
C GLY A 54 20.17 3.20 -44.26
N THR A 55 20.18 2.71 -43.01
CA THR A 55 20.31 1.27 -42.69
C THR A 55 19.27 0.84 -41.66
N ASP A 56 19.16 -0.47 -41.45
CA ASP A 56 18.27 -1.04 -40.37
C ASP A 56 19.00 -1.15 -39.01
N VAL A 57 20.23 -0.63 -38.91
CA VAL A 57 21.03 -0.70 -37.69
C VAL A 57 20.49 0.35 -36.69
N VAL A 58 19.85 -0.13 -35.63
CA VAL A 58 19.27 0.71 -34.59
C VAL A 58 19.57 0.15 -33.21
N ALA A 59 19.84 1.02 -32.26
CA ALA A 59 19.88 0.71 -30.82
C ALA A 59 19.03 1.67 -30.02
N PHE A 60 18.57 1.21 -28.88
CA PHE A 60 17.95 2.03 -27.84
C PHE A 60 18.88 2.10 -26.65
N THR A 61 18.99 3.27 -26.04
CA THR A 61 19.77 3.42 -24.82
C THR A 61 19.13 2.67 -23.65
N ASP A 62 19.96 2.16 -22.76
CA ASP A 62 19.54 1.57 -21.49
C ASP A 62 19.22 2.64 -20.42
N ALA A 63 18.89 2.21 -19.21
CA ALA A 63 18.61 3.09 -18.07
C ALA A 63 19.78 4.01 -17.66
N THR A 64 20.98 3.75 -18.15
CA THR A 64 22.18 4.59 -17.94
C THR A 64 22.52 5.45 -19.16
N GLY A 65 21.61 5.51 -20.14
CA GLY A 65 21.81 6.20 -21.41
C GLY A 65 22.79 5.53 -22.36
N SER A 66 23.28 4.33 -22.04
CA SER A 66 24.27 3.64 -22.84
C SER A 66 23.64 2.96 -24.07
N TYR A 67 24.27 3.07 -25.23
CA TYR A 67 23.87 2.39 -26.46
C TYR A 67 25.02 1.65 -27.08
N ARG A 68 24.71 0.64 -27.89
CA ARG A 68 25.68 -0.09 -28.72
C ARG A 68 25.02 -0.48 -30.04
N LEU A 69 25.61 0.03 -31.14
CA LEU A 69 25.29 -0.37 -32.49
C LEU A 69 26.32 -1.40 -32.94
N THR A 70 25.86 -2.56 -33.39
CA THR A 70 26.70 -3.63 -33.95
C THR A 70 26.45 -3.74 -35.45
N ASN A 71 27.39 -4.31 -36.18
CA ASN A 71 27.32 -4.47 -37.64
C ASN A 71 27.20 -3.11 -38.39
N VAL A 72 27.92 -2.11 -37.90
CA VAL A 72 27.93 -0.79 -38.54
C VAL A 72 28.77 -0.84 -39.82
N PRO A 73 28.26 -0.33 -40.94
CA PRO A 73 29.03 -0.23 -42.16
C PRO A 73 30.32 0.57 -41.97
N THR A 74 31.41 0.13 -42.63
CA THR A 74 32.68 0.89 -42.65
C THR A 74 32.54 2.13 -43.54
N GLY A 75 33.24 3.20 -43.18
CA GLY A 75 33.19 4.48 -43.88
C GLY A 75 32.56 5.59 -43.06
N SER A 76 32.16 6.65 -43.73
CA SER A 76 31.48 7.77 -43.07
C SER A 76 29.99 7.46 -42.91
N VAL A 77 29.53 7.27 -41.64
CA VAL A 77 28.12 7.00 -41.30
C VAL A 77 27.53 8.16 -40.55
N VAL A 78 26.22 8.40 -40.74
CA VAL A 78 25.47 9.42 -40.02
C VAL A 78 24.59 8.73 -38.97
N LEU A 79 24.83 9.01 -37.70
CA LEU A 79 23.96 8.61 -36.61
C LEU A 79 22.83 9.62 -36.47
N GLU A 80 21.62 9.16 -36.50
CA GLU A 80 20.44 9.95 -36.18
C GLU A 80 19.94 9.54 -34.80
N VAL A 81 19.83 10.53 -33.90
CA VAL A 81 19.40 10.32 -32.50
C VAL A 81 18.13 11.03 -32.25
N PHE A 82 17.13 10.31 -31.73
CA PHE A 82 15.82 10.80 -31.41
C PHE A 82 15.48 10.52 -29.95
N TYR A 83 14.98 11.54 -29.30
CA TYR A 83 14.34 11.43 -27.98
C TYR A 83 13.11 12.33 -27.90
N THR A 84 12.04 11.86 -27.29
CA THR A 84 10.79 12.60 -27.17
C THR A 84 11.01 13.91 -26.39
N GLY A 85 10.53 15.02 -26.94
CA GLY A 85 10.68 16.36 -26.32
C GLY A 85 12.03 17.04 -26.60
N MET A 86 12.94 16.40 -27.37
CA MET A 86 14.23 16.98 -27.74
C MET A 86 14.36 17.10 -29.26
N ALA A 87 15.17 18.04 -29.72
CA ALA A 87 15.47 18.17 -31.15
C ALA A 87 16.28 16.95 -31.63
N PRO A 88 15.88 16.28 -32.73
CA PRO A 88 16.66 15.20 -33.31
C PRO A 88 18.03 15.70 -33.72
N GLN A 89 19.09 14.92 -33.47
CA GLN A 89 20.46 15.29 -33.82
C GLN A 89 21.03 14.30 -34.81
N GLN A 90 21.76 14.80 -35.78
CA GLN A 90 22.54 13.99 -36.74
C GLN A 90 24.02 14.20 -36.50
N ILE A 91 24.79 13.10 -36.39
CA ILE A 91 26.23 13.13 -36.10
C ILE A 91 26.95 12.22 -37.05
N THR A 92 27.96 12.74 -37.74
CA THR A 92 28.80 11.96 -38.62
C THR A 92 29.90 11.27 -37.81
N VAL A 93 30.10 9.98 -38.05
CA VAL A 93 31.14 9.15 -37.44
C VAL A 93 31.89 8.39 -38.52
N ASN A 94 33.21 8.46 -38.52
CA ASN A 94 34.04 7.70 -39.45
C ASN A 94 34.36 6.34 -38.83
N VAL A 95 33.92 5.28 -39.46
CA VAL A 95 34.08 3.90 -39.01
C VAL A 95 35.24 3.27 -39.77
N THR A 96 36.40 3.14 -39.12
CA THR A 96 37.62 2.56 -39.68
C THR A 96 37.83 1.16 -39.12
N GLY A 97 37.52 0.11 -39.92
CA GLY A 97 37.82 -1.27 -39.56
C GLY A 97 36.94 -1.88 -38.46
N ALA A 98 37.38 -3.01 -37.92
CA ALA A 98 36.64 -3.82 -36.93
C ALA A 98 36.69 -3.32 -35.46
N ALA A 99 37.00 -2.04 -35.24
CA ALA A 99 37.12 -1.46 -33.89
C ALA A 99 35.78 -0.98 -33.33
N THR A 100 35.63 -1.01 -32.00
CA THR A 100 34.53 -0.33 -31.32
C THR A 100 34.88 1.15 -31.15
N ILE A 101 34.05 2.04 -31.70
CA ILE A 101 34.20 3.49 -31.59
C ILE A 101 33.30 3.97 -30.45
N GLU A 102 33.88 4.71 -29.51
CA GLU A 102 33.11 5.35 -28.42
C GLU A 102 32.63 6.75 -28.87
N ARG A 103 31.32 6.98 -28.84
CA ARG A 103 30.71 8.27 -29.21
C ARG A 103 29.58 8.66 -28.25
N ASP A 104 29.85 9.59 -27.35
CA ASP A 104 28.84 10.19 -26.49
C ASP A 104 28.08 11.30 -27.25
N ILE A 105 26.76 11.40 -26.96
CA ILE A 105 25.83 12.30 -27.65
C ILE A 105 25.10 13.13 -26.64
N SER A 106 25.09 14.45 -26.86
CA SER A 106 24.37 15.38 -25.98
C SER A 106 23.22 16.03 -26.77
N LEU A 107 21.96 15.74 -26.39
CA LEU A 107 20.78 16.31 -27.00
C LEU A 107 20.40 17.62 -26.31
N ALA A 108 20.05 18.64 -27.08
CA ALA A 108 19.50 19.89 -26.57
C ALA A 108 17.97 19.84 -26.56
N GLY A 109 17.33 20.56 -25.61
CA GLY A 109 15.89 20.72 -25.57
C GLY A 109 15.38 21.37 -26.86
N GLY A 110 14.30 20.83 -27.45
CA GLY A 110 13.69 21.39 -28.65
C GLY A 110 13.04 22.76 -28.34
N ALA A 111 13.49 23.80 -29.01
CA ALA A 111 12.70 25.02 -29.10
C ALA A 111 11.36 24.66 -29.75
N ARG A 112 10.23 25.18 -29.19
CA ARG A 112 8.92 25.02 -29.82
C ARG A 112 9.00 25.41 -31.30
N TYR A 113 8.49 24.56 -32.18
CA TYR A 113 8.35 24.86 -33.60
C TYR A 113 7.69 26.24 -33.76
N ARG A 114 8.49 27.23 -34.10
CA ARG A 114 8.06 28.47 -34.76
C ARG A 114 8.42 28.32 -36.22
N ASN A 115 7.42 28.20 -37.06
CA ASN A 115 7.57 28.39 -38.50
C ASN A 115 7.87 29.89 -38.71
N ASP A 116 9.11 30.28 -38.66
CA ASP A 116 9.55 31.59 -39.13
C ASP A 116 10.85 31.44 -39.92
N THR A 117 10.72 31.68 -41.19
CA THR A 117 11.78 31.84 -42.17
C THR A 117 12.50 33.17 -41.97
N GLU A 118 13.34 33.25 -40.94
CA GLU A 118 14.42 34.26 -40.91
C GLU A 118 15.54 33.78 -39.99
N VAL A 119 16.71 33.63 -40.58
CA VAL A 119 17.93 33.22 -39.88
C VAL A 119 18.55 34.43 -39.20
N VAL A 120 18.18 34.67 -37.95
CA VAL A 120 18.97 35.53 -37.05
C VAL A 120 19.89 34.58 -36.23
N LYS A 121 21.18 34.60 -36.51
CA LYS A 121 22.20 33.97 -35.64
C LYS A 121 22.28 34.77 -34.34
N LEU A 122 21.46 34.40 -33.35
CA LEU A 122 21.68 34.73 -31.94
C LEU A 122 22.49 33.60 -31.35
N GLU A 123 23.49 33.96 -30.52
CA GLU A 123 24.24 33.01 -29.68
C GLU A 123 23.22 32.16 -28.93
N SER A 124 23.50 30.86 -28.78
CA SER A 124 22.61 29.86 -28.25
C SER A 124 22.07 30.29 -26.87
N LEU A 125 20.87 30.83 -26.82
CA LEU A 125 20.13 31.00 -25.60
C LEU A 125 19.79 29.57 -25.12
N VAL A 126 20.55 29.07 -24.16
CA VAL A 126 20.22 27.81 -23.47
C VAL A 126 18.98 28.09 -22.64
N VAL A 127 17.81 27.87 -23.21
CA VAL A 127 16.57 27.79 -22.43
C VAL A 127 16.71 26.55 -21.58
N SER A 128 17.04 26.71 -20.32
CA SER A 128 17.00 25.61 -19.36
C SER A 128 15.55 25.09 -19.31
N SER A 129 15.33 23.86 -19.78
CA SER A 129 14.07 23.16 -19.54
C SER A 129 13.89 23.00 -18.03
N SER A 130 12.65 23.14 -17.53
CA SER A 130 12.41 22.87 -16.13
C SER A 130 12.55 21.37 -15.84
N ARG A 131 12.91 21.04 -14.60
CA ARG A 131 13.04 19.64 -14.14
C ARG A 131 11.76 18.83 -14.41
N GLU A 132 10.61 19.46 -14.27
CA GLU A 132 9.29 18.88 -14.52
C GLU A 132 9.09 18.55 -16.01
N MET A 133 9.52 19.44 -16.92
CA MET A 133 9.42 19.20 -18.36
C MET A 133 10.33 18.04 -18.80
N ASP A 134 11.53 17.92 -18.23
CA ASP A 134 12.43 16.80 -18.50
C ASP A 134 11.85 15.50 -17.97
N GLY A 135 11.23 15.52 -16.79
CA GLY A 135 10.52 14.40 -16.21
C GLY A 135 9.38 13.88 -17.09
N ALA A 136 8.52 14.78 -17.57
CA ALA A 136 7.44 14.45 -18.48
C ALA A 136 7.96 13.84 -19.81
N ALA A 137 9.03 14.37 -20.38
CA ALA A 137 9.65 13.83 -21.58
C ALA A 137 10.15 12.40 -21.38
N ILE A 138 10.77 12.10 -20.24
CA ILE A 138 11.22 10.75 -19.88
C ILE A 138 10.02 9.79 -19.79
N ALA A 139 8.97 10.19 -19.08
CA ALA A 139 7.77 9.38 -18.91
C ALA A 139 7.10 9.05 -20.24
N ILE A 140 6.93 10.05 -21.12
CA ILE A 140 6.34 9.86 -22.44
C ILE A 140 7.22 8.95 -23.31
N ASN A 141 8.54 9.09 -23.24
CA ASN A 141 9.47 8.27 -24.01
C ASN A 141 9.42 6.80 -23.57
N GLU A 142 9.38 6.53 -22.25
CA GLU A 142 9.20 5.20 -21.70
C GLU A 142 7.87 4.56 -22.15
N GLN A 143 6.76 5.29 -22.09
CA GLN A 143 5.46 4.82 -22.57
C GLN A 143 5.47 4.51 -24.07
N ARG A 144 6.13 5.36 -24.87
CA ARG A 144 6.17 5.21 -26.32
C ARG A 144 6.84 3.91 -26.76
N PHE A 145 7.93 3.53 -26.10
CA PHE A 145 8.72 2.35 -26.47
C PHE A 145 8.39 1.10 -25.64
N ALA A 146 7.46 1.22 -24.68
CA ALA A 146 7.01 0.07 -23.89
C ALA A 146 6.43 -1.04 -24.78
N PRO A 147 6.70 -2.31 -24.43
CA PRO A 147 6.18 -3.45 -25.18
C PRO A 147 4.69 -3.72 -24.98
N ASN A 148 4.10 -3.10 -23.96
CA ASN A 148 2.76 -3.36 -23.45
C ASN A 148 2.02 -2.04 -23.11
N VAL A 149 0.82 -2.15 -22.59
CA VAL A 149 0.07 -0.96 -22.13
C VAL A 149 0.59 -0.57 -20.75
N VAL A 150 1.27 0.56 -20.68
CA VAL A 150 1.86 1.11 -19.45
C VAL A 150 1.70 2.62 -19.41
N ASN A 151 1.45 3.18 -18.23
CA ASN A 151 1.61 4.59 -17.95
C ASN A 151 2.82 4.78 -17.05
N VAL A 152 3.63 5.77 -17.37
CA VAL A 152 4.84 6.09 -16.63
C VAL A 152 4.78 7.54 -16.19
N VAL A 153 5.17 7.78 -14.94
CA VAL A 153 5.31 9.13 -14.38
C VAL A 153 6.71 9.24 -13.79
N SER A 154 7.43 10.27 -14.18
CA SER A 154 8.71 10.58 -13.56
C SER A 154 8.51 11.18 -12.18
N ALA A 155 9.32 10.75 -11.21
CA ALA A 155 9.29 11.34 -9.87
C ALA A 155 9.69 12.84 -9.86
N ASP A 156 10.38 13.30 -10.90
CA ASP A 156 10.78 14.69 -11.06
C ASP A 156 9.70 15.57 -11.72
N GLU A 157 8.62 14.97 -12.27
CA GLU A 157 7.58 15.67 -13.00
C GLU A 157 6.67 16.54 -12.09
N PHE A 158 6.45 16.10 -10.86
CA PHE A 158 5.51 16.76 -9.95
C PHE A 158 6.16 17.69 -8.92
N GLY A 159 7.46 17.92 -9.01
CA GLY A 159 8.17 18.78 -8.06
C GLY A 159 8.24 18.19 -6.65
N VAL A 160 8.18 19.08 -5.64
CA VAL A 160 8.21 18.67 -4.24
C VAL A 160 6.81 18.25 -3.79
N VAL A 161 6.66 17.01 -3.35
CA VAL A 161 5.44 16.57 -2.70
C VAL A 161 5.59 16.74 -1.20
N PRO A 162 4.79 17.58 -0.59
CA PRO A 162 4.73 17.66 0.86
C PRO A 162 4.50 16.25 1.41
N ASP A 163 5.30 15.82 2.39
CA ASP A 163 5.14 14.53 3.03
C ASP A 163 5.76 13.33 2.32
N GLY A 164 6.21 13.48 1.05
CA GLY A 164 6.84 12.38 0.29
C GLY A 164 5.95 11.16 0.06
N ASN A 165 4.64 11.28 0.27
CA ASN A 165 3.70 10.16 0.13
C ASN A 165 3.46 9.84 -1.35
N ILE A 166 3.90 8.65 -1.76
CA ILE A 166 3.77 8.19 -3.13
C ILE A 166 2.32 8.07 -3.61
N GLY A 167 1.36 7.88 -2.69
CA GLY A 167 -0.06 7.76 -3.03
C GLY A 167 -0.60 9.01 -3.72
N GLU A 168 -0.15 10.19 -3.33
CA GLU A 168 -0.56 11.45 -3.95
C GLU A 168 -0.17 11.55 -5.42
N PHE A 169 0.89 10.85 -5.84
CA PHE A 169 1.27 10.75 -7.25
C PHE A 169 0.47 9.72 -8.00
N LEU A 170 0.29 8.57 -7.39
CA LEU A 170 -0.37 7.45 -8.05
C LEU A 170 -1.80 7.78 -8.47
N LYS A 171 -2.49 8.65 -7.73
CA LYS A 171 -3.85 9.09 -8.10
C LYS A 171 -3.91 9.89 -9.39
N MET A 172 -2.79 10.44 -9.87
CA MET A 172 -2.72 11.16 -11.14
C MET A 172 -2.64 10.23 -12.35
N LEU A 173 -2.36 8.94 -12.13
CA LEU A 173 -2.32 7.95 -13.20
C LEU A 173 -3.73 7.50 -13.59
N PRO A 174 -4.07 7.43 -14.88
CA PRO A 174 -5.36 6.97 -15.35
C PRO A 174 -5.73 5.59 -14.78
N GLY A 175 -6.98 5.41 -14.38
CA GLY A 175 -7.48 4.13 -13.86
C GLY A 175 -6.99 3.76 -12.46
N ILE A 176 -6.18 4.59 -11.82
CA ILE A 176 -5.79 4.40 -10.41
C ILE A 176 -6.67 5.28 -9.52
N THR A 177 -7.25 4.67 -8.50
CA THR A 177 -7.98 5.38 -7.44
C THR A 177 -7.31 5.09 -6.10
N MET A 178 -7.38 6.08 -5.20
CA MET A 178 -6.77 6.01 -3.88
C MET A 178 -7.82 5.74 -2.82
N ASP A 179 -7.51 4.84 -1.91
CA ASP A 179 -8.26 4.68 -0.68
C ASP A 179 -7.61 5.53 0.43
N TYR A 180 -8.41 6.46 0.96
CA TYR A 180 -7.98 7.38 2.02
C TYR A 180 -8.47 6.90 3.38
N ARG A 181 -7.60 6.90 4.36
CA ARG A 181 -7.95 6.59 5.73
C ARG A 181 -7.46 7.66 6.69
N GLY A 182 -8.41 8.35 7.32
CA GLY A 182 -8.10 9.50 8.18
C GLY A 182 -7.28 10.55 7.42
N GLY A 183 -7.65 10.83 6.15
CA GLY A 183 -7.02 11.84 5.30
C GLY A 183 -5.68 11.47 4.68
N ASP A 184 -5.14 10.26 4.90
CA ASP A 184 -3.92 9.77 4.24
C ASP A 184 -4.26 8.84 3.08
N PRO A 185 -3.62 9.01 1.90
CA PRO A 185 -3.67 8.01 0.84
C PRO A 185 -2.90 6.76 1.30
N ARG A 186 -3.58 5.63 1.29
CA ARG A 186 -3.07 4.40 1.90
C ARG A 186 -2.85 3.28 0.92
N GLU A 187 -3.87 2.98 0.15
CA GLU A 187 -3.95 1.85 -0.74
C GLU A 187 -4.45 2.29 -2.11
N ILE A 188 -4.08 1.57 -3.13
CA ILE A 188 -4.51 1.84 -4.50
C ILE A 188 -5.43 0.73 -4.99
N SER A 189 -6.48 1.11 -5.70
CA SER A 189 -7.21 0.23 -6.60
C SER A 189 -6.94 0.62 -8.05
N MET A 190 -7.04 -0.34 -8.97
CA MET A 190 -6.70 -0.17 -10.37
C MET A 190 -7.83 -0.68 -11.25
N ASN A 191 -8.38 0.19 -12.10
CA ASN A 191 -9.53 -0.14 -12.96
C ASN A 191 -10.71 -0.76 -12.20
N GLY A 192 -10.98 -0.28 -10.98
CA GLY A 192 -12.05 -0.80 -10.12
C GLY A 192 -11.72 -2.10 -9.38
N VAL A 193 -10.53 -2.68 -9.59
CA VAL A 193 -10.08 -3.87 -8.86
C VAL A 193 -9.47 -3.46 -7.52
N PRO A 194 -9.91 -4.05 -6.39
CA PRO A 194 -9.44 -3.68 -5.06
C PRO A 194 -7.94 -3.86 -4.85
N SER A 195 -7.38 -3.11 -3.92
CA SER A 195 -5.95 -3.02 -3.59
C SER A 195 -5.27 -4.37 -3.32
N GLY A 196 -5.97 -5.33 -2.73
CA GLY A 196 -5.44 -6.67 -2.46
C GLY A 196 -5.08 -7.49 -3.71
N TYR A 197 -5.50 -7.04 -4.90
CA TYR A 197 -5.23 -7.67 -6.19
C TYR A 197 -4.34 -6.82 -7.10
N VAL A 198 -3.77 -5.74 -6.58
CA VAL A 198 -2.83 -4.86 -7.30
C VAL A 198 -1.43 -5.03 -6.72
N PRO A 199 -0.56 -5.84 -7.34
CA PRO A 199 0.82 -5.99 -6.90
C PRO A 199 1.59 -4.67 -6.96
N VAL A 200 2.32 -4.34 -5.89
CA VAL A 200 3.24 -3.21 -5.86
C VAL A 200 4.66 -3.74 -5.64
N THR A 201 5.58 -3.34 -6.52
CA THR A 201 6.98 -3.75 -6.47
C THR A 201 7.91 -2.54 -6.45
N ILE A 202 9.13 -2.73 -5.95
CA ILE A 202 10.20 -1.75 -6.04
C ILE A 202 11.35 -2.40 -6.82
N GLY A 203 11.63 -1.90 -8.03
CA GLY A 203 12.64 -2.49 -8.92
C GLY A 203 12.35 -3.95 -9.28
N GLY A 204 11.08 -4.35 -9.35
CA GLY A 204 10.65 -5.73 -9.62
C GLY A 204 10.56 -6.66 -8.39
N PHE A 205 11.00 -6.22 -7.21
CA PHE A 205 10.90 -6.96 -5.96
C PHE A 205 9.62 -6.67 -5.21
N ASN A 206 8.99 -7.68 -4.62
CA ASN A 206 7.77 -7.50 -3.85
C ASN A 206 8.01 -6.67 -2.59
N LEU A 207 7.13 -5.70 -2.35
CA LEU A 207 7.14 -4.88 -1.14
C LEU A 207 6.33 -5.55 -0.03
N ALA A 208 6.92 -5.67 1.16
CA ALA A 208 6.20 -6.09 2.34
C ALA A 208 5.29 -4.98 2.85
N SER A 209 4.07 -5.35 3.24
CA SER A 209 3.10 -4.42 3.78
C SER A 209 3.06 -4.44 5.30
N SER A 210 2.99 -3.27 5.90
CA SER A 210 2.72 -3.08 7.33
C SER A 210 1.22 -2.89 7.61
N GLU A 211 0.37 -3.47 6.78
CA GLU A 211 -1.09 -3.39 6.89
C GLU A 211 -1.59 -3.66 8.32
N VAL A 212 -2.61 -2.91 8.73
CA VAL A 212 -3.17 -2.95 10.08
C VAL A 212 -3.70 -4.34 10.46
N SER A 213 -4.41 -4.99 9.55
CA SER A 213 -4.95 -6.33 9.80
C SER A 213 -3.87 -7.43 9.77
N GLY A 214 -2.77 -7.21 9.07
CA GLY A 214 -1.67 -8.16 8.91
C GLY A 214 -2.02 -9.44 8.15
N THR A 215 -3.22 -9.53 7.58
CA THR A 215 -3.76 -10.74 6.95
C THR A 215 -4.20 -10.53 5.50
N GLY A 216 -4.17 -9.28 5.02
CA GLY A 216 -4.45 -8.90 3.64
C GLY A 216 -3.22 -9.06 2.73
N ARG A 217 -3.45 -8.80 1.44
CA ARG A 217 -2.40 -8.67 0.42
C ARG A 217 -2.15 -7.22 0.04
N ASN A 218 -2.88 -6.31 0.65
CA ASN A 218 -2.81 -4.88 0.40
C ASN A 218 -1.43 -4.34 0.74
N VAL A 219 -0.90 -3.48 -0.11
CA VAL A 219 0.34 -2.77 0.14
C VAL A 219 0.01 -1.35 0.59
N GLU A 220 0.32 -1.03 1.85
CA GLU A 220 0.21 0.34 2.35
C GLU A 220 1.41 1.16 1.88
N LEU A 221 1.13 2.25 1.18
CA LEU A 221 2.14 3.12 0.56
C LEU A 221 2.74 4.16 1.51
N ASN A 222 2.15 4.33 2.68
CA ASN A 222 2.54 5.34 3.66
C ASN A 222 3.95 5.16 4.27
N ALA A 223 4.57 4.00 4.08
CA ALA A 223 5.96 3.73 4.48
C ALA A 223 6.97 3.83 3.32
N VAL A 224 6.52 4.21 2.11
CA VAL A 224 7.37 4.31 0.92
C VAL A 224 7.57 5.78 0.56
N SER A 225 8.83 6.22 0.47
CA SER A 225 9.17 7.57 0.06
C SER A 225 9.44 7.64 -1.44
N ILE A 226 8.97 8.72 -2.07
CA ILE A 226 9.25 9.02 -3.47
C ILE A 226 10.69 9.46 -3.72
N ASN A 227 11.39 9.96 -2.69
CA ASN A 227 12.67 10.68 -2.87
C ASN A 227 13.79 9.86 -3.48
N ASN A 228 13.70 8.53 -3.42
CA ASN A 228 14.67 7.62 -4.06
C ASN A 228 14.14 6.99 -5.36
N LEU A 229 13.01 7.45 -5.87
CA LEU A 229 12.44 6.92 -7.08
C LEU A 229 12.81 7.78 -8.29
N SER A 230 13.12 7.12 -9.39
CA SER A 230 13.32 7.75 -10.70
C SER A 230 11.96 7.94 -11.39
N ARG A 231 11.15 6.89 -11.39
CA ARG A 231 9.83 6.87 -12.00
C ARG A 231 8.90 5.83 -11.38
N ILE A 232 7.64 5.96 -11.70
CA ILE A 232 6.57 5.03 -11.35
C ILE A 232 5.96 4.49 -12.63
N GLU A 233 5.82 3.18 -12.72
CA GLU A 233 5.26 2.47 -13.87
C GLU A 233 3.96 1.79 -13.45
N ALA A 234 2.83 2.22 -14.01
CA ALA A 234 1.55 1.53 -13.90
C ALA A 234 1.35 0.63 -15.12
N VAL A 235 1.47 -0.67 -14.93
CA VAL A 235 1.40 -1.69 -15.98
C VAL A 235 -0.04 -2.22 -16.07
N TYR A 236 -0.73 -1.96 -17.16
CA TYR A 236 -2.13 -2.36 -17.36
C TYR A 236 -2.26 -3.70 -18.11
N SER A 237 -1.28 -4.05 -18.93
CA SER A 237 -1.25 -5.36 -19.57
C SER A 237 0.04 -6.09 -19.25
N PRO A 238 -0.04 -7.26 -18.60
CA PRO A 238 1.14 -8.04 -18.25
C PRO A 238 1.81 -8.64 -19.51
N THR A 239 3.12 -8.77 -19.42
CA THR A 239 3.92 -9.60 -20.34
C THR A 239 4.18 -10.97 -19.68
N PRO A 240 4.72 -11.99 -20.41
CA PRO A 240 4.99 -13.31 -19.82
C PRO A 240 5.92 -13.28 -18.60
N GLU A 241 6.74 -12.25 -18.45
CA GLU A 241 7.61 -12.07 -17.28
C GLU A 241 6.88 -11.50 -16.06
N SER A 242 5.70 -10.89 -16.26
CA SER A 242 4.89 -10.33 -15.18
C SER A 242 4.24 -11.43 -14.34
N PRO A 243 4.10 -11.23 -13.01
CA PRO A 243 3.38 -12.18 -12.16
C PRO A 243 1.93 -12.39 -12.61
N GLY A 244 1.45 -13.64 -12.56
CA GLY A 244 0.07 -13.98 -12.92
C GLY A 244 -1.00 -13.36 -11.99
N SER A 245 -0.61 -12.80 -10.85
CA SER A 245 -1.51 -12.10 -9.91
C SER A 245 -1.87 -10.66 -10.29
N ALA A 246 -1.36 -10.14 -11.40
CA ALA A 246 -1.68 -8.80 -11.90
C ALA A 246 -3.08 -8.76 -12.55
N LEU A 247 -4.15 -8.83 -11.74
CA LEU A 247 -5.53 -9.00 -12.24
C LEU A 247 -6.00 -7.81 -13.10
N ALA A 248 -5.77 -6.59 -12.64
CA ALA A 248 -6.06 -5.36 -13.40
C ALA A 248 -4.80 -4.59 -13.79
N GLY A 249 -3.65 -5.17 -13.51
CA GLY A 249 -2.34 -4.56 -13.68
C GLY A 249 -1.51 -4.58 -12.40
N SER A 250 -0.40 -3.85 -12.41
CA SER A 250 0.53 -3.75 -11.28
C SER A 250 1.24 -2.40 -11.28
N VAL A 251 1.81 -2.03 -10.14
CA VAL A 251 2.63 -0.83 -10.01
C VAL A 251 4.07 -1.21 -9.70
N ASN A 252 5.02 -0.68 -10.47
CA ASN A 252 6.44 -0.84 -10.23
C ASN A 252 7.07 0.52 -9.92
N LEU A 253 7.73 0.62 -8.79
CA LEU A 253 8.45 1.79 -8.32
C LEU A 253 9.93 1.60 -8.67
N VAL A 254 10.47 2.43 -9.54
CA VAL A 254 11.83 2.26 -10.05
C VAL A 254 12.80 3.12 -9.25
N PRO A 255 13.76 2.52 -8.51
CA PRO A 255 14.76 3.27 -7.77
C PRO A 255 15.70 4.07 -8.68
N ARG A 256 16.23 5.18 -8.19
CA ARG A 256 17.26 5.96 -8.88
C ARG A 256 18.58 5.21 -8.94
N SER A 257 19.27 5.33 -10.07
CA SER A 257 20.65 4.90 -10.23
C SER A 257 21.60 6.11 -10.27
N ALA A 258 22.78 5.97 -9.69
CA ALA A 258 23.80 7.01 -9.79
C ALA A 258 24.24 7.26 -11.23
N PHE A 259 24.14 6.23 -12.07
CA PHE A 259 24.54 6.33 -13.49
C PHE A 259 23.46 6.98 -14.39
N GLU A 260 22.35 7.45 -13.83
CA GLU A 260 21.37 8.30 -14.54
C GLU A 260 21.89 9.74 -14.75
N ARG A 261 22.95 10.13 -14.07
CA ARG A 261 23.52 11.49 -14.11
C ARG A 261 24.99 11.48 -14.48
N ALA A 262 25.39 12.46 -15.27
CA ALA A 262 26.78 12.68 -15.62
C ALA A 262 27.60 13.41 -14.55
N ARG A 263 26.91 14.14 -13.66
CA ARG A 263 27.48 14.96 -12.58
C ARG A 263 26.73 14.74 -11.28
N PRO A 264 27.39 14.98 -10.13
CA PRO A 264 26.69 14.97 -8.84
C PRO A 264 25.55 15.97 -8.82
N VAL A 265 24.38 15.54 -8.30
CA VAL A 265 23.20 16.38 -8.13
C VAL A 265 22.67 16.21 -6.71
N PHE A 266 22.57 17.33 -5.99
CA PHE A 266 21.93 17.41 -4.68
C PHE A 266 20.62 18.18 -4.81
N ASN A 267 19.53 17.62 -4.29
CA ASN A 267 18.27 18.31 -4.12
C ASN A 267 17.84 18.17 -2.66
N GLY A 268 17.31 19.23 -2.10
CA GLY A 268 16.78 19.20 -0.75
C GLY A 268 15.74 20.28 -0.55
N SER A 269 14.79 20.02 0.31
CA SER A 269 13.77 20.98 0.71
C SER A 269 13.50 20.90 2.20
N VAL A 270 13.15 22.04 2.77
CA VAL A 270 12.61 22.16 4.12
C VAL A 270 11.31 22.94 4.01
N TYR A 271 10.28 22.46 4.65
CA TYR A 271 8.94 23.02 4.51
C TYR A 271 8.16 22.96 5.82
N LEU A 272 7.11 23.75 5.90
CA LEU A 272 6.05 23.64 6.89
C LEU A 272 4.80 23.09 6.18
N ALA A 273 4.16 22.11 6.79
CA ALA A 273 2.93 21.49 6.28
C ALA A 273 1.77 21.73 7.25
N ALA A 274 0.64 22.10 6.72
CA ALA A 274 -0.64 22.19 7.42
C ALA A 274 -1.78 21.77 6.47
N ARG A 275 -2.91 21.36 7.04
CA ARG A 275 -4.14 21.20 6.27
C ARG A 275 -4.91 22.52 6.27
N ASP A 276 -5.58 22.82 5.17
CA ASP A 276 -6.41 24.02 4.99
C ASP A 276 -7.49 24.16 6.08
N SER A 277 -8.08 23.04 6.50
CA SER A 277 -9.06 22.98 7.58
C SER A 277 -8.50 23.16 8.99
N SER A 278 -7.17 23.23 9.16
CA SER A 278 -6.49 23.20 10.45
C SER A 278 -5.25 24.10 10.47
N ILE A 279 -5.33 25.30 9.86
CA ILE A 279 -4.23 26.29 9.90
C ILE A 279 -4.32 27.08 11.21
N GLU A 280 -3.65 26.56 12.24
CA GLU A 280 -3.58 27.17 13.57
C GLU A 280 -2.14 27.29 14.01
N TRP A 281 -1.70 28.53 14.33
CA TRP A 281 -0.31 28.82 14.73
C TRP A 281 -0.01 28.47 16.18
N GLY A 282 -1.03 28.45 17.04
CA GLY A 282 -0.92 28.06 18.44
C GLY A 282 -1.00 26.54 18.64
N ARG A 283 -0.79 26.12 19.89
CA ARG A 283 -1.12 24.76 20.30
C ARG A 283 -2.61 24.66 20.59
N THR A 284 -3.29 23.74 19.97
CA THR A 284 -4.72 23.45 20.17
C THR A 284 -4.93 21.95 20.35
N GLN A 285 -6.13 21.55 20.75
CA GLN A 285 -6.47 20.17 21.05
C GLN A 285 -6.12 19.22 19.89
N GLY A 286 -5.55 18.08 20.22
CA GLY A 286 -5.09 17.05 19.29
C GLY A 286 -5.60 15.65 19.62
N PRO A 287 -4.95 14.58 19.12
CA PRO A 287 -5.34 13.21 19.45
C PRO A 287 -5.10 12.86 20.92
N ALA A 288 -4.01 13.35 21.52
CA ALA A 288 -3.70 13.17 22.93
C ALA A 288 -4.30 14.28 23.78
N LYS A 289 -4.23 14.13 25.11
CA LYS A 289 -4.70 15.11 26.10
C LYS A 289 -4.00 16.46 25.95
N GLU A 290 -2.69 16.45 25.66
CA GLU A 290 -1.91 17.68 25.54
C GLU A 290 -2.16 18.41 24.21
N PRO A 291 -2.32 19.76 24.25
CA PRO A 291 -2.43 20.56 23.04
C PRO A 291 -1.18 20.48 22.16
N THR A 292 -1.37 20.46 20.84
CA THR A 292 -0.32 20.27 19.86
C THR A 292 -0.38 21.29 18.72
N PHE A 293 0.76 21.59 18.10
CA PHE A 293 0.80 22.40 16.88
C PHE A 293 0.17 21.65 15.71
N LYS A 294 -0.55 22.38 14.86
CA LYS A 294 -1.15 21.85 13.62
C LYS A 294 -0.24 22.05 12.41
N ILE A 295 0.55 23.12 12.43
CA ILE A 295 1.59 23.38 11.42
C ILE A 295 2.85 22.65 11.84
N ARG A 296 3.37 21.78 10.98
CA ARG A 296 4.45 20.85 11.29
C ARG A 296 5.59 20.96 10.29
N PRO A 297 6.85 20.83 10.75
CA PRO A 297 8.01 20.85 9.86
C PRO A 297 8.19 19.53 9.13
N GLY A 298 8.80 19.63 7.95
CA GLY A 298 9.30 18.49 7.20
C GLY A 298 10.55 18.87 6.43
N PHE A 299 11.35 17.86 6.09
CA PHE A 299 12.48 18.01 5.20
C PHE A 299 12.66 16.75 4.36
N GLU A 300 13.29 16.93 3.20
CA GLU A 300 13.69 15.86 2.33
C GLU A 300 14.97 16.21 1.59
N PHE A 301 15.73 15.20 1.23
CA PHE A 301 16.91 15.37 0.38
C PHE A 301 17.14 14.14 -0.50
N SER A 302 17.80 14.37 -1.63
CA SER A 302 18.29 13.34 -2.54
C SER A 302 19.63 13.77 -3.09
N TRP A 303 20.62 12.90 -2.98
CA TRP A 303 21.98 13.14 -3.48
C TRP A 303 22.38 11.98 -4.40
N VAL A 304 22.62 12.31 -5.66
CA VAL A 304 23.04 11.38 -6.72
C VAL A 304 24.50 11.67 -7.04
N VAL A 305 25.38 10.71 -6.87
CA VAL A 305 26.83 10.88 -7.00
C VAL A 305 27.45 9.83 -7.93
N PRO A 306 27.65 10.13 -9.20
CA PRO A 306 28.54 9.35 -10.05
C PRO A 306 29.99 9.63 -9.67
N VAL A 307 30.60 8.78 -8.82
CA VAL A 307 31.96 8.97 -8.31
C VAL A 307 32.99 8.88 -9.44
N ASN A 308 32.81 7.87 -10.28
CA ASN A 308 33.67 7.65 -11.47
C ASN A 308 32.93 6.78 -12.50
N LYS A 309 33.58 6.42 -13.59
CA LYS A 309 32.99 5.60 -14.66
C LYS A 309 32.54 4.20 -14.22
N ARG A 310 33.04 3.70 -13.06
CA ARG A 310 32.74 2.35 -12.53
C ARG A 310 31.87 2.33 -11.30
N PHE A 311 31.91 3.39 -10.49
CA PHE A 311 31.19 3.42 -9.21
C PHE A 311 30.39 4.72 -9.05
N GLY A 312 29.19 4.57 -8.55
CA GLY A 312 28.35 5.68 -8.13
C GLY A 312 27.35 5.24 -7.07
N PHE A 313 26.81 6.19 -6.34
CA PHE A 313 25.81 5.94 -5.31
C PHE A 313 24.74 7.04 -5.27
N THR A 314 23.58 6.69 -4.73
CA THR A 314 22.53 7.63 -4.35
C THR A 314 22.27 7.52 -2.86
N VAL A 315 21.99 8.65 -2.21
CA VAL A 315 21.50 8.68 -0.84
C VAL A 315 20.31 9.62 -0.80
N SER A 316 19.23 9.20 -0.20
CA SER A 316 18.05 10.04 -0.03
C SER A 316 17.42 9.79 1.34
N GLY A 317 16.72 10.77 1.85
CA GLY A 317 16.00 10.64 3.09
C GLY A 317 15.09 11.83 3.33
N GLY A 318 14.22 11.67 4.29
CA GLY A 318 13.33 12.74 4.72
C GLY A 318 12.58 12.36 5.98
N ALA A 319 12.06 13.38 6.62
CA ALA A 319 11.12 13.23 7.72
C ALA A 319 10.03 14.29 7.60
N SER A 320 8.81 13.89 7.90
CA SER A 320 7.65 14.76 7.92
C SER A 320 6.73 14.39 9.06
N THR A 321 6.06 15.40 9.61
CA THR A 321 4.97 15.22 10.56
C THR A 321 3.75 15.93 10.01
N GLN A 322 2.59 15.26 10.04
CA GLN A 322 1.31 15.86 9.67
C GLN A 322 0.29 15.74 10.78
N TYR A 323 -0.49 16.79 10.96
CA TYR A 323 -1.73 16.73 11.71
C TYR A 323 -2.90 16.59 10.74
N VAL A 324 -3.80 15.68 11.06
CA VAL A 324 -5.01 15.43 10.27
C VAL A 324 -6.20 15.39 11.19
N GLU A 325 -7.25 16.08 10.83
CA GLU A 325 -8.54 16.03 11.49
C GLU A 325 -9.61 15.64 10.48
N GLY A 326 -10.56 14.78 10.89
CA GLY A 326 -11.64 14.32 10.05
C GLY A 326 -12.94 14.24 10.84
N PRO A 327 -13.85 15.23 10.72
CA PRO A 327 -15.20 15.11 11.21
C PRO A 327 -16.02 14.16 10.31
N LEU A 328 -16.81 13.27 10.92
CA LEU A 328 -17.60 12.27 10.21
C LEU A 328 -19.02 12.21 10.77
N LEU A 329 -20.01 12.11 9.88
CA LEU A 329 -21.37 11.70 10.19
C LEU A 329 -21.58 10.29 9.62
N LEU A 330 -22.10 9.39 10.44
CA LEU A 330 -22.33 7.99 10.08
C LEU A 330 -23.78 7.63 10.37
N ASN A 331 -24.47 7.13 9.35
CA ASN A 331 -25.85 6.69 9.42
C ASN A 331 -25.93 5.19 9.23
N THR A 332 -26.73 4.51 10.06
CA THR A 332 -27.09 3.13 9.84
C THR A 332 -28.59 3.05 9.54
N TRP A 333 -28.91 2.69 8.32
CA TRP A 333 -30.26 2.44 7.88
C TRP A 333 -30.55 0.94 7.92
N ARG A 334 -31.69 0.58 8.50
CA ARG A 334 -32.14 -0.81 8.56
C ARG A 334 -33.40 -0.97 7.76
N GLY A 335 -33.38 -1.84 6.78
CA GLY A 335 -34.48 -2.03 5.84
C GLY A 335 -34.79 -3.48 5.51
N ALA A 336 -34.08 -4.45 6.07
CA ALA A 336 -34.29 -5.85 5.73
C ALA A 336 -34.16 -6.78 6.94
N GLY A 337 -35.19 -7.58 7.16
CA GLY A 337 -35.18 -8.86 7.82
C GLY A 337 -34.59 -8.89 9.24
N ALA A 338 -34.04 -10.02 9.59
CA ALA A 338 -33.49 -10.40 10.91
C ALA A 338 -32.37 -9.51 11.48
N ALA A 339 -31.98 -8.44 10.78
CA ALA A 339 -30.89 -7.55 11.17
C ALA A 339 -31.28 -6.41 12.13
N THR A 340 -32.51 -6.36 12.60
CA THR A 340 -32.97 -5.34 13.53
C THR A 340 -32.77 -5.78 14.96
N ASN A 341 -31.54 -5.82 15.46
CA ASN A 341 -31.18 -6.08 16.86
C ASN A 341 -31.88 -7.31 17.49
N GLY A 342 -32.00 -8.39 16.71
CA GLY A 342 -32.63 -9.63 17.18
C GLY A 342 -34.14 -9.64 17.24
N THR A 343 -34.80 -8.53 16.91
CA THR A 343 -36.27 -8.48 16.81
C THR A 343 -36.65 -8.37 15.33
N THR A 344 -37.45 -9.31 14.86
CA THR A 344 -38.12 -9.22 13.57
C THR A 344 -39.16 -8.11 13.67
N LEU A 345 -38.91 -7.01 12.96
CA LEU A 345 -39.95 -5.99 12.75
C LEU A 345 -40.64 -6.32 11.44
N PRO A 346 -41.90 -6.74 11.44
CA PRO A 346 -42.60 -7.25 10.28
C PRO A 346 -42.75 -6.22 9.15
N ASP A 347 -42.57 -4.93 9.44
CA ASP A 347 -42.85 -3.85 8.51
C ASP A 347 -41.57 -3.21 7.92
N THR A 348 -40.39 -3.70 8.30
CA THR A 348 -39.11 -3.17 7.78
C THR A 348 -38.69 -3.95 6.54
N THR A 349 -38.62 -3.28 5.41
CA THR A 349 -38.17 -3.84 4.10
C THR A 349 -37.12 -2.93 3.50
N PRO A 350 -36.38 -3.37 2.47
CA PRO A 350 -35.46 -2.48 1.73
C PRO A 350 -36.12 -1.19 1.23
N ASP A 351 -37.42 -1.27 0.88
CA ASP A 351 -38.22 -0.12 0.40
C ASP A 351 -38.77 0.75 1.55
N ARG A 352 -38.69 0.26 2.77
CA ARG A 352 -39.15 0.95 3.97
C ARG A 352 -38.09 0.91 5.07
N PRO A 353 -36.92 1.50 4.84
CA PRO A 353 -35.87 1.53 5.85
C PRO A 353 -36.17 2.60 6.92
N TYR A 354 -35.55 2.42 8.09
CA TYR A 354 -35.52 3.46 9.10
C TYR A 354 -34.05 3.76 9.50
N LEU A 355 -33.78 5.00 9.90
CA LEU A 355 -32.51 5.37 10.51
C LEU A 355 -32.44 4.78 11.90
N SER A 356 -31.63 3.74 12.11
CA SER A 356 -31.50 3.06 13.39
C SER A 356 -30.42 3.69 14.26
N ASP A 357 -29.30 4.10 13.66
CA ASP A 357 -28.21 4.69 14.41
C ASP A 357 -27.72 5.96 13.69
N PHE A 358 -27.49 7.00 14.49
CA PHE A 358 -26.84 8.21 14.03
C PHE A 358 -25.61 8.47 14.89
N ARG A 359 -24.46 8.67 14.25
CA ARG A 359 -23.18 8.87 14.93
C ARG A 359 -22.48 10.11 14.45
N VAL A 360 -22.11 10.96 15.40
CA VAL A 360 -21.18 12.07 15.19
C VAL A 360 -19.80 11.63 15.68
N ARG A 361 -18.79 11.73 14.82
CA ARG A 361 -17.43 11.32 15.13
C ARG A 361 -16.45 12.44 14.81
N ILE A 362 -15.47 12.63 15.68
CA ILE A 362 -14.35 13.52 15.50
C ILE A 362 -13.08 12.66 15.52
N GLU A 363 -12.35 12.65 14.43
CA GLU A 363 -11.07 11.96 14.34
C GLU A 363 -9.94 12.98 14.34
N SER A 364 -8.89 12.72 15.08
CA SER A 364 -7.65 13.49 15.02
C SER A 364 -6.46 12.55 15.03
N LYS A 365 -5.42 12.92 14.25
CA LYS A 365 -4.24 12.10 14.05
C LYS A 365 -3.00 12.97 13.88
N ILE A 366 -1.91 12.55 14.52
CA ILE A 366 -0.55 12.99 14.17
C ILE A 366 0.11 11.80 13.48
N ALA A 367 0.68 12.05 12.31
CA ALA A 367 1.39 11.04 11.53
C ALA A 367 2.83 11.49 11.28
N ASP A 368 3.79 10.72 11.82
CA ASP A 368 5.21 10.92 11.64
C ASP A 368 5.73 9.91 10.62
N ARG A 369 6.43 10.40 9.60
CA ARG A 369 7.09 9.58 8.59
C ARG A 369 8.57 9.87 8.60
N SER A 370 9.38 8.82 8.43
CA SER A 370 10.80 8.95 8.16
C SER A 370 11.20 7.93 7.12
N SER A 371 12.03 8.34 6.20
CA SER A 371 12.53 7.47 5.14
C SER A 371 14.04 7.66 4.95
N PHE A 372 14.69 6.57 4.59
CA PHE A 372 16.07 6.55 4.16
C PHE A 372 16.21 5.54 3.04
N ALA A 373 16.91 5.92 1.98
CA ALA A 373 17.22 4.99 0.91
C ALA A 373 18.60 5.28 0.30
N THR A 374 19.25 4.23 -0.15
CA THR A 374 20.53 4.31 -0.82
C THR A 374 20.61 3.27 -1.94
N THR A 375 21.27 3.62 -3.03
CA THR A 375 21.62 2.69 -4.10
C THR A 375 23.11 2.83 -4.37
N ALA A 376 23.83 1.72 -4.48
CA ALA A 376 25.23 1.67 -4.88
C ALA A 376 25.35 0.84 -6.16
N ASP A 377 25.86 1.47 -7.21
CA ASP A 377 26.04 0.87 -8.53
C ASP A 377 27.53 0.68 -8.82
N TYR A 378 27.90 -0.54 -9.21
CA TYR A 378 29.28 -0.86 -9.57
C TYR A 378 29.35 -1.59 -10.91
N LYS A 379 30.09 -1.04 -11.87
CA LYS A 379 30.37 -1.68 -13.16
C LYS A 379 31.52 -2.66 -13.03
N LEU A 380 31.20 -3.94 -13.13
CA LEU A 380 32.20 -5.03 -13.15
C LEU A 380 33.02 -5.04 -14.46
N GLY A 381 32.40 -4.54 -15.53
CA GLY A 381 32.99 -4.42 -16.86
C GLY A 381 32.14 -3.51 -17.75
N PRO A 382 32.49 -3.37 -19.04
CA PRO A 382 31.74 -2.50 -19.94
C PRO A 382 30.27 -2.86 -20.10
N ALA A 383 29.94 -4.15 -20.00
CA ALA A 383 28.58 -4.68 -20.19
C ALA A 383 27.92 -5.18 -18.90
N SER A 384 28.60 -5.16 -17.76
CA SER A 384 28.10 -5.78 -16.54
C SER A 384 28.05 -4.80 -15.37
N ARG A 385 26.92 -4.79 -14.65
CA ARG A 385 26.68 -3.92 -13.50
C ARG A 385 26.09 -4.70 -12.35
N LEU A 386 26.56 -4.42 -11.15
CA LEU A 386 25.98 -4.84 -9.88
C LEU A 386 25.38 -3.63 -9.18
N SER A 387 24.13 -3.74 -8.75
CA SER A 387 23.40 -2.67 -8.06
C SER A 387 22.90 -3.21 -6.72
N PHE A 388 23.33 -2.60 -5.64
CA PHE A 388 22.77 -2.82 -4.30
C PHE A 388 21.82 -1.67 -3.98
N SER A 389 20.61 -1.96 -3.53
CA SER A 389 19.68 -0.94 -3.04
C SER A 389 19.16 -1.31 -1.66
N PHE A 390 19.07 -0.33 -0.78
CA PHE A 390 18.50 -0.45 0.53
C PHE A 390 17.46 0.64 0.74
N GLN A 391 16.29 0.25 1.21
CA GLN A 391 15.23 1.18 1.57
C GLN A 391 14.76 0.91 2.99
N TYR A 392 14.51 1.98 3.73
CA TYR A 392 13.99 1.97 5.09
C TYR A 392 12.92 3.04 5.23
N GLY A 393 11.80 2.68 5.82
CA GLY A 393 10.72 3.61 6.11
C GLY A 393 10.08 3.32 7.46
N THR A 394 9.68 4.38 8.16
CA THR A 394 8.87 4.30 9.37
C THR A 394 7.61 5.12 9.20
N PHE A 395 6.53 4.64 9.81
CA PHE A 395 5.27 5.34 9.87
C PHE A 395 4.70 5.18 11.30
N HIS A 396 4.71 6.26 12.05
CA HIS A 396 4.16 6.30 13.38
C HIS A 396 2.91 7.15 13.38
N THR A 397 1.87 6.71 14.07
CA THR A 397 0.67 7.53 14.23
C THR A 397 0.21 7.52 15.68
N ASP A 398 -0.18 8.69 16.14
CA ASP A 398 -1.03 8.88 17.29
C ASP A 398 -2.41 9.26 16.76
N PHE A 399 -3.37 8.35 16.90
CA PHE A 399 -4.73 8.47 16.40
C PHE A 399 -5.72 8.41 17.56
N ASN A 400 -6.70 9.27 17.51
CA ASN A 400 -7.83 9.24 18.42
C ASN A 400 -9.12 9.62 17.70
N GLN A 401 -10.23 8.95 18.06
CA GLN A 401 -11.57 9.25 17.61
C GLN A 401 -12.54 9.30 18.79
N ARG A 402 -13.30 10.36 18.85
CA ARG A 402 -14.39 10.54 19.82
C ARG A 402 -15.70 10.41 19.07
N SER A 403 -16.64 9.61 19.61
CA SER A 403 -17.91 9.34 18.96
C SER A 403 -19.06 9.45 19.93
N LEU A 404 -20.09 10.19 19.54
CA LEU A 404 -21.40 10.21 20.16
C LEU A 404 -22.36 9.47 19.22
N THR A 405 -22.98 8.39 19.71
CA THR A 405 -23.84 7.51 18.91
C THR A 405 -25.23 7.43 19.55
N PHE A 406 -26.23 7.77 18.78
CA PHE A 406 -27.63 7.62 19.12
C PHE A 406 -28.15 6.34 18.48
N ILE A 407 -28.73 5.44 19.26
CA ILE A 407 -29.19 4.12 18.82
C ILE A 407 -30.64 3.94 19.22
N VAL A 408 -31.49 3.75 18.23
CA VAL A 408 -32.94 3.58 18.46
C VAL A 408 -33.28 2.19 18.95
N ASN A 409 -32.50 1.17 18.54
CA ASN A 409 -32.71 -0.25 18.80
C ASN A 409 -34.02 -0.80 18.27
N ARG A 410 -35.18 -0.30 18.74
CA ARG A 410 -36.50 -0.84 18.41
C ARG A 410 -37.44 0.27 17.98
N VAL A 411 -38.26 0.00 16.97
CA VAL A 411 -39.38 0.85 16.52
C VAL A 411 -40.66 0.02 16.42
N LEU A 412 -41.82 0.69 16.46
CA LEU A 412 -43.09 0.06 16.17
C LEU A 412 -43.57 0.39 14.76
N PRO A 413 -44.46 -0.44 14.17
CA PRO A 413 -45.08 -0.16 12.88
C PRO A 413 -45.72 1.25 12.88
N GLY A 414 -45.51 2.00 11.80
CA GLY A 414 -46.01 3.37 11.65
C GLY A 414 -45.16 4.46 12.32
N ASN A 415 -44.18 4.10 13.16
CA ASN A 415 -43.34 5.04 13.89
C ASN A 415 -41.99 5.33 13.17
N PHE A 416 -41.89 5.03 11.91
CA PHE A 416 -40.67 5.30 11.12
C PHE A 416 -40.96 5.56 9.63
N SER A 417 -40.09 6.31 9.05
CA SER A 417 -40.01 6.55 7.58
C SER A 417 -38.59 6.98 7.24
N THR A 418 -38.35 7.34 6.00
CA THR A 418 -37.08 7.96 5.60
C THR A 418 -36.88 9.38 6.15
N ARG A 419 -37.94 9.99 6.74
CA ARG A 419 -37.92 11.36 7.29
C ARG A 419 -37.95 11.43 8.81
N PHE A 420 -38.35 10.36 9.47
CA PHE A 420 -38.39 10.29 10.92
C PHE A 420 -38.24 8.85 11.42
N THR A 421 -37.69 8.69 12.61
CA THR A 421 -37.64 7.43 13.35
C THR A 421 -38.01 7.72 14.83
N ARG A 422 -39.04 7.13 15.35
CA ARG A 422 -39.44 7.25 16.75
C ARG A 422 -39.24 5.94 17.48
N GLY A 423 -38.31 5.95 18.42
CA GLY A 423 -37.92 4.76 19.18
C GLY A 423 -39.05 4.23 20.07
N PHE A 424 -39.01 2.93 20.31
CA PHE A 424 -39.83 2.31 21.33
C PHE A 424 -39.35 2.77 22.73
N ALA A 425 -40.26 3.07 23.61
CA ALA A 425 -39.98 3.60 24.96
C ALA A 425 -38.96 2.74 25.71
N GLY A 426 -37.85 3.33 26.13
CA GLY A 426 -36.81 2.69 26.93
C GLY A 426 -35.93 1.66 26.16
N ALA A 427 -36.17 1.43 24.89
CA ALA A 427 -35.37 0.45 24.12
C ALA A 427 -34.06 1.02 23.58
N GLY A 428 -33.95 2.33 23.48
CA GLY A 428 -32.81 3.01 22.93
C GLY A 428 -31.60 3.12 23.86
N GLU A 429 -30.48 3.53 23.31
CA GLU A 429 -29.28 3.89 24.06
C GLU A 429 -28.53 5.03 23.39
N VAL A 430 -27.75 5.76 24.16
CA VAL A 430 -26.78 6.72 23.68
C VAL A 430 -25.41 6.32 24.20
N ASN A 431 -24.44 6.26 23.29
CA ASN A 431 -23.07 5.82 23.57
C ASN A 431 -22.07 6.96 23.36
N LEU A 432 -21.32 7.24 24.41
CA LEU A 432 -20.18 8.16 24.37
C LEU A 432 -18.89 7.33 24.39
N SER A 433 -18.09 7.39 23.33
CA SER A 433 -16.89 6.58 23.25
C SER A 433 -15.68 7.38 22.80
N ASN A 434 -14.51 6.98 23.31
CA ASN A 434 -13.23 7.47 22.90
C ASN A 434 -12.37 6.26 22.51
N SER A 435 -11.86 6.23 21.27
CA SER A 435 -11.01 5.15 20.77
C SER A 435 -9.78 5.72 20.11
N GLY A 436 -8.63 5.16 20.41
CA GLY A 436 -7.39 5.61 19.79
C GLY A 436 -6.29 4.57 19.88
N ASN A 437 -5.26 4.76 19.09
CA ASN A 437 -4.09 3.91 19.17
C ASN A 437 -2.81 4.61 18.72
N HIS A 438 -1.72 4.20 19.33
CA HIS A 438 -0.37 4.48 18.85
C HIS A 438 0.08 3.34 17.95
N ARG A 439 0.33 3.65 16.70
CA ARG A 439 0.83 2.70 15.70
C ARG A 439 2.29 2.96 15.41
N TYR A 440 3.08 1.89 15.40
CA TYR A 440 4.49 1.87 15.05
C TYR A 440 4.69 0.90 13.90
N SER A 441 4.93 1.43 12.72
CA SER A 441 5.22 0.66 11.52
C SER A 441 6.63 0.93 11.05
N ARG A 442 7.32 -0.11 10.58
CA ARG A 442 8.61 0.02 9.92
C ARG A 442 8.72 -1.00 8.80
N THR A 443 9.37 -0.59 7.72
CA THR A 443 9.67 -1.45 6.58
C THR A 443 11.13 -1.27 6.20
N PHE A 444 11.84 -2.35 5.88
CA PHE A 444 13.17 -2.30 5.30
C PHE A 444 13.30 -3.31 4.16
N MET A 445 14.11 -2.98 3.16
CA MET A 445 14.19 -3.75 1.93
C MET A 445 15.58 -3.63 1.30
N PRO A 446 16.53 -4.53 1.63
CA PRO A 446 17.75 -4.71 0.88
C PRO A 446 17.48 -5.54 -0.40
N THR A 447 18.08 -5.11 -1.52
CA THR A 447 18.03 -5.81 -2.80
C THR A 447 19.39 -5.77 -3.47
N LEU A 448 19.71 -6.81 -4.22
CA LEU A 448 20.91 -6.93 -5.05
C LEU A 448 20.49 -7.35 -6.45
N THR A 449 20.91 -6.58 -7.47
CA THR A 449 20.60 -6.85 -8.87
C THR A 449 21.89 -6.88 -9.67
N PHE A 450 22.08 -7.93 -10.44
CA PHE A 450 23.11 -8.04 -11.45
C PHE A 450 22.49 -7.89 -12.83
N ARG A 451 23.06 -7.05 -13.69
CA ARG A 451 22.68 -6.88 -15.11
C ARG A 451 23.89 -7.06 -16.02
N HIS A 452 23.65 -7.75 -17.11
CA HIS A 452 24.61 -7.92 -18.20
C HIS A 452 23.95 -7.53 -19.52
N ASP A 453 24.48 -6.52 -20.19
CA ASP A 453 24.04 -6.00 -21.48
C ASP A 453 25.13 -6.24 -22.54
N GLY A 454 25.41 -7.51 -22.78
CA GLY A 454 26.36 -7.94 -23.80
C GLY A 454 25.85 -7.76 -25.25
N PRO A 455 26.71 -7.91 -26.25
CA PRO A 455 26.32 -7.70 -27.64
C PRO A 455 25.37 -8.77 -28.20
N VAL A 456 25.43 -9.99 -27.69
CA VAL A 456 24.59 -11.12 -28.11
C VAL A 456 23.60 -11.54 -27.01
N TRP A 457 24.13 -11.67 -25.81
CA TRP A 457 23.35 -12.08 -24.65
C TRP A 457 23.14 -10.91 -23.69
N LYS A 458 21.92 -10.78 -23.20
CA LYS A 458 21.56 -9.86 -22.13
C LYS A 458 20.92 -10.65 -21.00
N GLY A 459 21.19 -10.28 -19.77
CA GLY A 459 20.65 -10.99 -18.63
C GLY A 459 20.51 -10.13 -17.40
N GLU A 460 19.61 -10.54 -16.54
CA GLU A 460 19.37 -9.90 -15.26
C GLU A 460 19.11 -10.96 -14.21
N ALA A 461 19.69 -10.79 -13.03
CA ALA A 461 19.39 -11.61 -11.86
C ALA A 461 19.24 -10.73 -10.62
N GLY A 462 18.30 -11.06 -9.75
CA GLY A 462 18.02 -10.27 -8.57
C GLY A 462 17.69 -11.13 -7.36
N LEU A 463 18.14 -10.65 -6.19
CA LEU A 463 17.82 -11.19 -4.88
C LEU A 463 17.39 -10.05 -3.96
N GLY A 464 16.30 -10.23 -3.24
CA GLY A 464 15.82 -9.22 -2.32
C GLY A 464 14.93 -9.78 -1.24
N THR A 465 14.94 -9.09 -0.10
CA THR A 465 14.00 -9.34 0.99
C THR A 465 13.38 -8.02 1.42
N SER A 466 12.08 -8.02 1.63
CA SER A 466 11.37 -6.89 2.24
C SER A 466 10.71 -7.37 3.53
N HIS A 467 10.89 -6.62 4.61
CA HIS A 467 10.31 -6.94 5.91
C HIS A 467 9.56 -5.73 6.45
N ALA A 468 8.28 -5.95 6.76
CA ALA A 468 7.43 -4.95 7.40
C ALA A 468 6.93 -5.46 8.75
N GLN A 469 6.88 -4.56 9.71
CA GLN A 469 6.34 -4.82 11.04
C GLN A 469 5.39 -3.69 11.44
N ASN A 470 4.25 -4.06 12.01
CA ASN A 470 3.29 -3.14 12.61
C ASN A 470 3.03 -3.53 14.08
N ARG A 471 2.94 -2.53 14.95
CA ARG A 471 2.60 -2.70 16.37
C ARG A 471 1.65 -1.60 16.81
N PHE A 472 0.59 -1.99 17.53
CA PHE A 472 -0.24 -1.07 18.30
C PHE A 472 0.16 -1.13 19.76
N ARG A 473 0.32 0.05 20.38
CA ARG A 473 0.76 0.22 21.77
C ARG A 473 -0.02 1.37 22.39
N ASN A 474 -0.67 1.16 23.50
CA ASN A 474 -1.49 2.18 24.17
C ASN A 474 -1.23 2.25 25.67
N LEU A 475 -1.31 1.13 26.40
CA LEU A 475 -1.14 1.12 27.85
C LEU A 475 0.22 1.65 28.32
N ASP A 476 1.28 1.36 27.57
CA ASP A 476 2.63 1.89 27.81
C ASP A 476 2.79 3.35 27.33
N LYS A 477 1.77 3.91 26.68
CA LYS A 477 1.65 5.32 26.31
C LYS A 477 0.70 6.11 27.21
N GLY A 478 0.30 5.53 28.33
CA GLY A 478 -0.47 6.19 29.35
C GLY A 478 -1.96 6.28 29.08
N ARG A 479 -2.54 5.42 28.21
CA ARG A 479 -3.98 5.42 27.94
C ARG A 479 -4.52 4.04 27.55
N PHE A 480 -5.82 3.84 27.75
CA PHE A 480 -6.54 2.74 27.10
C PHE A 480 -6.70 3.00 25.58
N ALA A 481 -6.87 1.93 24.81
CA ALA A 481 -7.19 2.04 23.39
C ALA A 481 -8.66 2.43 23.14
N SER A 482 -9.53 2.10 24.07
CA SER A 482 -10.94 2.44 23.98
C SER A 482 -11.57 2.59 25.37
N THR A 483 -12.48 3.53 25.47
CA THR A 483 -13.37 3.73 26.64
C THR A 483 -14.78 3.93 26.13
N LEU A 484 -15.74 3.33 26.81
CA LEU A 484 -17.15 3.41 26.48
C LEU A 484 -17.95 3.79 27.74
N ALA A 485 -18.68 4.88 27.61
CA ALA A 485 -19.74 5.24 28.56
C ALA A 485 -21.11 5.12 27.87
N ARG A 486 -22.09 4.67 28.59
CA ARG A 486 -23.44 4.36 28.05
C ARG A 486 -24.53 5.04 28.83
N ARG A 487 -25.58 5.41 28.10
CA ARG A 487 -26.89 5.70 28.66
C ARG A 487 -27.91 4.76 28.01
N THR A 488 -28.29 3.71 28.71
CA THR A 488 -29.31 2.75 28.27
C THR A 488 -30.68 3.09 28.86
N GLY A 489 -31.73 2.42 28.40
CA GLY A 489 -33.08 2.62 28.91
C GLY A 489 -33.71 3.96 28.50
N VAL A 490 -33.25 4.54 27.40
CA VAL A 490 -33.76 5.80 26.84
C VAL A 490 -34.64 5.56 25.63
N THR A 491 -35.50 6.53 25.33
CA THR A 491 -36.21 6.61 24.05
C THR A 491 -35.46 7.58 23.15
N VAL A 492 -34.93 7.10 22.03
CA VAL A 492 -34.24 7.92 21.03
C VAL A 492 -35.16 8.11 19.84
N SER A 493 -35.35 9.35 19.42
CA SER A 493 -36.13 9.69 18.23
C SER A 493 -35.39 10.67 17.34
N PHE A 494 -35.59 10.50 16.05
CA PHE A 494 -35.05 11.35 14.98
C PHE A 494 -36.22 11.92 14.21
N ASP A 495 -36.28 13.23 14.10
CA ASP A 495 -37.26 13.94 13.28
C ASP A 495 -36.54 14.83 12.26
N GLU A 496 -37.24 15.20 11.20
CA GLU A 496 -36.74 16.01 10.09
C GLU A 496 -35.45 15.44 9.53
N ILE A 497 -35.40 14.13 9.27
CA ILE A 497 -34.25 13.50 8.63
C ILE A 497 -34.18 14.04 7.22
N PHE A 498 -33.12 14.78 6.94
CA PHE A 498 -32.86 15.32 5.63
C PHE A 498 -31.44 14.97 5.19
N TYR A 499 -31.32 14.25 4.07
CA TYR A 499 -30.09 13.87 3.39
C TYR A 499 -29.15 13.05 4.30
N LEU A 500 -28.30 13.67 5.09
CA LEU A 500 -27.24 13.00 5.86
C LEU A 500 -27.49 12.98 7.38
N ARG A 501 -28.45 13.72 7.88
CA ARG A 501 -28.65 13.87 9.33
C ARG A 501 -30.10 14.15 9.70
N PRO A 502 -30.53 13.74 10.91
CA PRO A 502 -31.72 14.29 11.54
C PRO A 502 -31.45 15.74 11.99
N ASN A 503 -32.42 16.63 11.76
CA ASN A 503 -32.34 18.00 12.27
C ASN A 503 -32.73 18.06 13.73
N VAL A 504 -33.65 17.19 14.18
CA VAL A 504 -34.08 17.09 15.55
C VAL A 504 -33.76 15.70 16.10
N ILE A 505 -33.05 15.67 17.22
CA ILE A 505 -32.71 14.46 17.97
C ILE A 505 -33.31 14.62 19.38
N THR A 506 -34.20 13.74 19.74
CA THR A 506 -34.83 13.75 21.07
C THR A 506 -34.41 12.51 21.83
N VAL A 507 -33.96 12.71 23.07
CA VAL A 507 -33.61 11.63 23.99
C VAL A 507 -34.39 11.85 25.28
N THR A 508 -35.18 10.86 25.69
CA THR A 508 -35.92 10.91 26.94
C THR A 508 -35.69 9.63 27.74
N ASP A 509 -35.78 9.73 29.04
CA ASP A 509 -35.76 8.55 29.92
C ASP A 509 -36.96 7.65 29.61
N GLY A 510 -36.72 6.36 29.45
CA GLY A 510 -37.75 5.41 29.00
C GLY A 510 -38.82 5.10 30.03
N VAL A 511 -38.59 5.40 31.29
CA VAL A 511 -39.54 5.16 32.41
C VAL A 511 -40.31 6.44 32.76
N THR A 512 -39.57 7.53 32.96
CA THR A 512 -40.16 8.80 33.43
C THR A 512 -40.61 9.72 32.29
N GLY A 513 -40.09 9.53 31.07
CA GLY A 513 -40.29 10.44 29.95
C GLY A 513 -39.54 11.77 30.07
N ALA A 514 -38.75 11.97 31.11
CA ALA A 514 -37.99 13.20 31.32
C ALA A 514 -36.89 13.38 30.24
N PRO A 515 -36.61 14.61 29.79
CA PRO A 515 -35.52 14.87 28.84
C PRO A 515 -34.16 14.41 29.41
N VAL A 516 -33.32 13.83 28.56
CA VAL A 516 -31.95 13.45 28.86
C VAL A 516 -31.02 14.26 27.95
N ASP A 517 -30.07 14.99 28.52
CA ASP A 517 -29.06 15.71 27.76
C ASP A 517 -27.97 14.72 27.30
N PRO A 518 -27.88 14.42 25.98
CA PRO A 518 -26.89 13.50 25.48
C PRO A 518 -25.49 14.13 25.34
N TYR A 519 -25.31 15.42 25.58
CA TYR A 519 -24.08 16.16 25.48
C TYR A 519 -23.35 16.32 26.81
N ASP A 520 -24.06 16.07 27.93
CA ASP A 520 -23.53 16.08 29.28
C ASP A 520 -23.03 14.69 29.68
N ILE A 521 -21.74 14.58 30.06
CA ILE A 521 -21.12 13.33 30.50
C ILE A 521 -21.80 12.71 31.73
N ASN A 522 -22.42 13.54 32.57
CA ASN A 522 -23.13 13.06 33.75
C ASN A 522 -24.42 12.28 33.40
N SER A 523 -24.86 12.35 32.15
CA SER A 523 -25.94 11.49 31.63
C SER A 523 -25.54 10.04 31.41
N TYR A 524 -24.25 9.67 31.59
CA TYR A 524 -23.72 8.37 31.26
C TYR A 524 -23.10 7.64 32.44
N ALA A 525 -23.14 6.31 32.39
CA ALA A 525 -22.36 5.44 33.24
C ALA A 525 -21.12 4.96 32.47
N LEU A 526 -19.95 4.94 33.12
CA LEU A 526 -18.74 4.32 32.61
C LEU A 526 -19.00 2.80 32.54
N SER A 527 -18.74 2.20 31.39
CA SER A 527 -19.09 0.80 31.14
C SER A 527 -17.85 -0.08 30.96
N THR A 528 -17.05 0.21 29.95
CA THR A 528 -15.88 -0.62 29.63
C THR A 528 -14.71 0.23 29.21
N ALA A 529 -13.49 -0.28 29.47
CA ALA A 529 -12.28 0.22 28.88
C ALA A 529 -11.44 -0.95 28.34
N GLY A 530 -10.55 -0.69 27.39
CA GLY A 530 -9.82 -1.80 26.81
C GLY A 530 -8.60 -1.41 26.02
N GLY A 531 -7.87 -2.44 25.60
CA GLY A 531 -6.69 -2.35 24.76
C GLY A 531 -6.74 -3.37 23.64
N SER A 532 -6.12 -3.05 22.53
CA SER A 532 -5.99 -3.94 21.37
C SER A 532 -4.52 -4.01 20.92
N PRO A 533 -3.61 -4.49 21.77
CA PRO A 533 -2.22 -4.64 21.36
C PRO A 533 -2.13 -5.63 20.21
N GLN A 534 -1.56 -5.16 19.11
CA GLN A 534 -1.40 -5.94 17.89
C GLN A 534 0.07 -5.99 17.48
N LYS A 535 0.48 -7.13 16.94
CA LYS A 535 1.79 -7.32 16.33
C LYS A 535 1.63 -8.08 15.03
N SER A 536 1.87 -7.40 13.92
CA SER A 536 1.85 -7.99 12.60
C SER A 536 3.26 -7.96 12.00
N ARG A 537 3.63 -9.00 11.27
CA ARG A 537 4.86 -9.09 10.50
C ARG A 537 4.56 -9.63 9.12
N ASN A 538 5.09 -8.98 8.10
CA ASN A 538 5.05 -9.45 6.73
C ASN A 538 6.48 -9.50 6.19
N THR A 539 6.85 -10.59 5.54
CA THR A 539 8.16 -10.76 4.90
C THR A 539 7.94 -11.24 3.48
N GLN A 540 8.56 -10.56 2.53
CA GLN A 540 8.56 -10.88 1.12
C GLN A 540 9.98 -11.19 0.69
N ASN A 541 10.23 -12.39 0.19
CA ASN A 541 11.52 -12.78 -0.39
C ASN A 541 11.32 -12.96 -1.90
N THR A 542 12.18 -12.37 -2.69
CA THR A 542 12.12 -12.44 -4.15
C THR A 542 13.50 -12.82 -4.70
N ALA A 543 13.52 -13.79 -5.59
CA ALA A 543 14.71 -14.16 -6.37
C ALA A 543 14.28 -14.39 -7.81
N PHE A 544 14.97 -13.79 -8.76
CA PHE A 544 14.71 -14.00 -10.19
C PHE A 544 15.99 -14.02 -11.01
N ALA A 545 15.93 -14.66 -12.16
CA ALA A 545 16.95 -14.60 -13.19
C ALA A 545 16.30 -14.72 -14.56
N ASN A 546 16.80 -13.95 -15.52
CA ASN A 546 16.34 -14.03 -16.89
C ASN A 546 17.52 -13.81 -17.87
N VAL A 547 17.36 -14.35 -19.06
CA VAL A 547 18.30 -14.21 -20.16
C VAL A 547 17.53 -13.88 -21.42
N ARG A 548 18.12 -13.01 -22.23
CA ARG A 548 17.58 -12.54 -23.50
C ARG A 548 18.62 -12.66 -24.59
N ARG A 549 18.16 -13.05 -25.81
CA ARG A 549 18.96 -13.02 -27.02
C ARG A 549 18.17 -12.42 -28.17
N ASP A 550 18.84 -11.56 -28.95
CA ASP A 550 18.28 -10.95 -30.14
C ASP A 550 18.74 -11.74 -31.38
N PHE A 551 17.80 -12.01 -32.30
CA PHE A 551 18.00 -12.74 -33.56
C PHE A 551 17.52 -11.88 -34.74
N ASP A 552 18.13 -12.10 -35.89
CA ASP A 552 17.64 -11.60 -37.17
C ASP A 552 17.37 -12.82 -38.07
N VAL A 553 16.09 -13.15 -38.21
CA VAL A 553 15.62 -14.32 -38.99
C VAL A 553 14.75 -13.87 -40.16
N GLY A 554 15.13 -12.76 -40.81
CA GLY A 554 14.35 -12.08 -41.83
C GLY A 554 13.43 -11.02 -41.25
N PHE A 555 13.28 -10.99 -39.93
CA PHE A 555 12.68 -9.93 -39.14
C PHE A 555 13.33 -9.90 -37.74
N PRO A 556 13.34 -8.77 -37.04
CA PRO A 556 13.87 -8.69 -35.69
C PRO A 556 13.04 -9.55 -34.72
N LEU A 557 13.69 -10.54 -34.12
CA LEU A 557 13.12 -11.45 -33.13
C LEU A 557 13.97 -11.42 -31.87
N THR A 558 13.34 -11.21 -30.71
CA THR A 558 13.96 -11.35 -29.41
C THR A 558 13.34 -12.51 -28.65
N LEU A 559 14.15 -13.40 -28.11
CA LEU A 559 13.69 -14.43 -27.18
C LEU A 559 14.21 -14.10 -25.78
N LYS A 560 13.33 -14.19 -24.79
CA LYS A 560 13.62 -14.00 -23.36
C LYS A 560 13.05 -15.16 -22.55
N ALA A 561 13.86 -15.77 -21.71
CA ALA A 561 13.42 -16.81 -20.79
C ALA A 561 13.88 -16.48 -19.37
N GLY A 562 13.16 -16.94 -18.38
CA GLY A 562 13.55 -16.69 -16.99
C GLY A 562 12.80 -17.52 -15.97
N VAL A 563 13.31 -17.44 -14.75
CA VAL A 563 12.76 -18.05 -13.54
C VAL A 563 12.56 -16.99 -12.48
N ASP A 564 11.58 -17.22 -11.61
CA ASP A 564 11.22 -16.28 -10.54
C ASP A 564 10.66 -17.08 -9.35
N VAL A 565 11.15 -16.79 -8.15
CA VAL A 565 10.66 -17.38 -6.90
C VAL A 565 10.29 -16.27 -5.95
N ARG A 566 9.04 -16.23 -5.53
CA ARG A 566 8.49 -15.24 -4.60
C ARG A 566 7.88 -15.95 -3.40
N GLN A 567 8.36 -15.61 -2.22
CA GLN A 567 7.83 -16.14 -0.98
C GLN A 567 7.27 -15.00 -0.13
N SER A 568 6.02 -15.13 0.27
CA SER A 568 5.34 -14.26 1.23
C SER A 568 5.10 -15.00 2.53
N ARG A 569 5.44 -14.36 3.66
CA ARG A 569 5.11 -14.86 4.99
C ARG A 569 4.43 -13.75 5.78
N SER A 570 3.23 -14.06 6.30
CA SER A 570 2.48 -13.18 7.19
C SER A 570 2.29 -13.83 8.54
N ASP A 571 2.54 -13.11 9.64
CA ASP A 571 2.34 -13.56 11.02
C ASP A 571 1.63 -12.45 11.79
N ASN A 572 0.40 -12.71 12.23
CA ASN A 572 -0.44 -11.77 12.95
C ASN A 572 -0.82 -12.31 14.33
N ARG A 573 -0.77 -11.42 15.34
CA ARG A 573 -1.23 -11.66 16.69
C ARG A 573 -1.89 -10.42 17.26
N THR A 574 -3.05 -10.59 17.87
CA THR A 574 -3.77 -9.54 18.56
C THR A 574 -4.31 -10.09 19.89
N ALA A 575 -4.23 -9.31 20.95
CA ALA A 575 -4.76 -9.66 22.25
C ALA A 575 -5.66 -8.51 22.74
N ASN A 576 -6.98 -8.62 22.48
CA ASN A 576 -7.93 -7.62 22.95
C ASN A 576 -8.13 -7.80 24.45
N THR A 577 -7.81 -6.76 25.22
CA THR A 577 -8.14 -6.68 26.64
C THR A 577 -9.40 -5.85 26.80
N SER A 578 -10.35 -6.31 27.60
CA SER A 578 -11.52 -5.55 28.02
C SER A 578 -11.64 -5.62 29.54
N VAL A 579 -11.79 -4.49 30.16
CA VAL A 579 -12.12 -4.37 31.59
C VAL A 579 -13.48 -3.74 31.72
N ASN A 580 -14.33 -4.36 32.51
CA ASN A 580 -15.65 -3.85 32.85
C ASN A 580 -15.52 -2.97 34.10
N PHE A 581 -16.14 -1.81 34.09
CA PHE A 581 -16.21 -0.92 35.24
C PHE A 581 -17.34 -1.36 36.17
N LEU A 582 -17.08 -1.46 37.46
CA LEU A 582 -18.00 -1.91 38.48
C LEU A 582 -18.20 -0.90 39.61
N GLY A 583 -17.42 0.19 39.62
CA GLY A 583 -17.46 1.19 40.66
C GLY A 583 -17.01 0.72 42.05
N ALA A 584 -17.34 1.46 43.05
CA ALA A 584 -16.97 1.19 44.43
C ALA A 584 -17.82 0.07 45.06
N ASP A 585 -19.05 -0.12 44.59
CA ASP A 585 -19.98 -1.14 45.08
C ASP A 585 -19.74 -2.54 44.46
N GLY A 586 -18.86 -2.61 43.46
CA GLY A 586 -18.49 -3.86 42.75
C GLY A 586 -19.56 -4.36 41.77
N ARG A 587 -20.49 -3.50 41.34
CA ARG A 587 -21.57 -3.83 40.42
C ARG A 587 -21.68 -2.82 39.29
N ALA A 588 -21.82 -3.30 38.06
CA ALA A 588 -22.06 -2.42 36.92
C ALA A 588 -23.44 -1.70 37.09
N SER A 589 -23.48 -0.42 36.74
CA SER A 589 -24.71 0.36 36.83
C SER A 589 -25.78 -0.18 35.89
N THR A 590 -26.95 -0.42 36.47
CA THR A 590 -28.21 -0.76 35.79
C THR A 590 -29.31 0.29 36.00
N THR A 591 -29.01 1.31 36.81
CA THR A 591 -29.95 2.36 37.21
C THR A 591 -29.61 3.71 36.58
N PRO A 592 -30.53 4.69 36.59
CA PRO A 592 -30.23 6.04 36.11
C PRO A 592 -29.00 6.62 36.78
N VAL A 593 -28.13 7.23 35.97
CA VAL A 593 -26.78 7.65 36.32
C VAL A 593 -26.66 8.55 37.54
N GLY A 594 -27.65 9.38 37.82
CA GLY A 594 -27.60 10.34 38.91
C GLY A 594 -27.53 9.74 40.34
N ALA A 595 -27.76 8.44 40.52
CA ALA A 595 -27.71 7.74 41.80
C ALA A 595 -26.62 6.65 41.86
N SER A 596 -25.78 6.52 40.82
CA SER A 596 -24.79 5.47 40.68
C SER A 596 -23.38 6.02 40.89
N ASP A 597 -22.51 5.24 41.55
CA ASP A 597 -21.08 5.49 41.66
C ASP A 597 -20.29 5.22 40.34
N ASP A 598 -20.99 4.68 39.32
CA ASP A 598 -20.49 4.43 37.99
C ASP A 598 -20.49 5.66 37.06
N GLY A 599 -20.87 6.84 37.55
CA GLY A 599 -21.01 8.05 36.75
C GLY A 599 -19.72 8.36 35.93
N ALA A 600 -19.90 8.59 34.63
CA ALA A 600 -18.77 8.86 33.72
C ALA A 600 -18.10 10.23 33.92
N GLY A 601 -18.74 11.13 34.68
CA GLY A 601 -18.21 12.47 35.02
C GLY A 601 -16.84 12.44 35.71
N GLN A 602 -16.49 11.34 36.40
CA GLN A 602 -15.19 11.15 37.06
C GLN A 602 -14.02 11.02 36.09
N VAL A 603 -14.27 10.79 34.80
CA VAL A 603 -13.27 10.62 33.72
C VAL A 603 -13.54 11.57 32.56
N TYR A 604 -13.91 12.77 32.85
CA TYR A 604 -14.27 13.81 31.91
C TYR A 604 -13.00 14.44 31.26
N ASP A 605 -12.93 14.44 29.91
CA ASP A 605 -11.89 15.09 29.11
C ASP A 605 -12.16 16.61 29.06
N GLN A 606 -11.71 17.35 30.09
CA GLN A 606 -11.93 18.79 30.22
C GLN A 606 -11.24 19.58 29.10
N ASP A 607 -10.11 19.10 28.61
CA ASP A 607 -9.33 19.79 27.59
C ASP A 607 -10.05 19.78 26.25
N TYR A 608 -10.59 18.64 25.85
CA TYR A 608 -11.25 18.49 24.54
C TYR A 608 -12.66 19.13 24.48
N TYR A 609 -13.30 19.34 25.60
CA TYR A 609 -14.60 20.03 25.67
C TYR A 609 -14.56 21.47 25.15
N GLN A 610 -13.40 22.11 25.15
CA GLN A 610 -13.24 23.48 24.66
C GLN A 610 -13.56 23.63 23.15
N ARG A 611 -13.57 22.54 22.41
CA ARG A 611 -13.89 22.55 20.97
C ARG A 611 -15.38 22.76 20.72
N ALA A 612 -15.68 23.59 19.72
CA ALA A 612 -17.05 23.76 19.25
C ALA A 612 -17.62 22.45 18.68
N GLY A 613 -18.91 22.24 18.85
CA GLY A 613 -19.60 21.14 18.22
C GLY A 613 -19.58 21.22 16.69
N LEU A 614 -19.58 20.08 16.04
CA LEU A 614 -19.56 19.97 14.58
C LEU A 614 -20.99 19.76 14.07
N TYR A 615 -21.24 20.26 12.86
CA TYR A 615 -22.52 20.07 12.16
C TYR A 615 -23.77 20.53 12.93
N GLY A 616 -23.63 21.58 13.75
CA GLY A 616 -24.71 22.10 14.58
C GLY A 616 -25.01 21.29 15.84
N ILE A 617 -24.19 20.27 16.15
CA ILE A 617 -24.25 19.54 17.42
C ILE A 617 -23.67 20.44 18.51
N PRO A 618 -24.26 20.52 19.69
CA PRO A 618 -23.68 21.23 20.85
C PRO A 618 -22.31 20.70 21.25
N ARG A 619 -21.60 21.43 22.08
CA ARG A 619 -20.33 20.95 22.66
C ARG A 619 -20.61 19.68 23.47
N VAL A 620 -19.82 18.64 23.19
CA VAL A 620 -19.94 17.33 23.83
C VAL A 620 -18.86 17.20 24.91
N GLN A 621 -19.26 16.75 26.07
CA GLN A 621 -18.37 16.36 27.16
C GLN A 621 -17.90 14.93 26.91
N TRP A 622 -16.62 14.76 26.61
CA TRP A 622 -16.06 13.46 26.21
C TRP A 622 -15.45 12.69 27.38
N VAL A 623 -15.39 11.36 27.27
CA VAL A 623 -14.61 10.51 28.17
C VAL A 623 -13.14 10.53 27.79
N SER A 624 -12.26 10.51 28.78
CA SER A 624 -10.78 10.50 28.63
C SER A 624 -10.26 9.06 28.76
N ASN A 625 -9.53 8.58 27.75
CA ASN A 625 -8.85 7.28 27.78
C ASN A 625 -7.69 7.25 28.79
N GLU A 626 -7.07 8.40 29.01
CA GLU A 626 -5.96 8.63 29.94
C GLU A 626 -6.48 8.56 31.40
N ASP A 627 -7.52 9.32 31.71
CA ASP A 627 -8.07 9.40 33.08
C ASP A 627 -8.71 8.08 33.52
N VAL A 628 -9.29 7.31 32.58
CA VAL A 628 -9.76 5.94 32.88
C VAL A 628 -8.59 5.00 33.20
N LEU A 629 -7.45 5.13 32.52
CA LEU A 629 -6.27 4.32 32.86
C LEU A 629 -5.69 4.70 34.24
N ASP A 630 -5.68 5.99 34.56
CA ASP A 630 -5.21 6.46 35.88
C ASP A 630 -6.18 6.03 36.99
N LEU A 631 -7.49 6.03 36.73
CA LEU A 631 -8.48 5.46 37.64
C LEU A 631 -8.27 3.94 37.82
N TYR A 632 -8.02 3.20 36.75
CA TYR A 632 -7.69 1.78 36.80
C TYR A 632 -6.46 1.49 37.63
N ARG A 633 -5.41 2.29 37.50
CA ARG A 633 -4.15 2.12 38.24
C ARG A 633 -4.31 2.47 39.73
N SER A 634 -5.06 3.52 40.05
CA SER A 634 -5.28 3.97 41.41
C SER A 634 -6.32 3.13 42.16
N ARG A 635 -7.32 2.61 41.47
CA ARG A 635 -8.44 1.84 42.04
C ARG A 635 -8.74 0.58 41.21
N PRO A 636 -7.81 -0.40 41.13
CA PRO A 636 -7.98 -1.58 40.29
C PRO A 636 -9.20 -2.43 40.68
N SER A 637 -9.64 -2.39 41.93
CA SER A 637 -10.84 -3.10 42.41
C SER A 637 -12.16 -2.61 41.79
N TYR A 638 -12.16 -1.40 41.20
CA TYR A 638 -13.35 -0.87 40.48
C TYR A 638 -13.54 -1.51 39.11
N PHE A 639 -12.60 -2.39 38.69
CA PHE A 639 -12.60 -2.99 37.38
C PHE A 639 -12.47 -4.51 37.47
N THR A 640 -13.07 -5.21 36.52
CA THR A 640 -12.87 -6.64 36.35
C THR A 640 -12.42 -6.95 34.92
N LEU A 641 -11.39 -7.77 34.79
CA LEU A 641 -10.89 -8.19 33.48
C LEU A 641 -11.83 -9.23 32.87
N ASP A 642 -12.26 -9.02 31.63
CA ASP A 642 -12.91 -10.06 30.83
C ASP A 642 -11.86 -11.04 30.27
N GLU A 643 -11.51 -12.04 31.08
CA GLU A 643 -10.54 -13.08 30.71
C GLU A 643 -11.01 -13.91 29.50
N ASN A 644 -12.32 -14.09 29.32
CA ASN A 644 -12.84 -14.84 28.20
C ASN A 644 -12.61 -14.10 26.87
N THR A 645 -12.89 -12.80 26.82
CA THR A 645 -12.59 -11.97 25.66
C THR A 645 -11.10 -11.93 25.37
N LEU A 646 -10.26 -11.77 26.38
CA LEU A 646 -8.79 -11.79 26.23
C LEU A 646 -8.33 -13.12 25.63
N TYR A 647 -8.67 -14.23 26.23
CA TYR A 647 -8.24 -15.56 25.78
C TYR A 647 -8.72 -15.86 24.35
N ARG A 648 -10.01 -15.65 24.07
CA ARG A 648 -10.57 -15.86 22.72
C ARG A 648 -9.88 -15.00 21.67
N SER A 649 -9.60 -13.74 21.98
CA SER A 649 -8.96 -12.83 21.01
C SER A 649 -7.52 -13.24 20.72
N GLN A 650 -6.77 -13.70 21.73
CA GLN A 650 -5.40 -14.21 21.57
C GLN A 650 -5.33 -15.39 20.62
N ILE A 651 -6.29 -16.31 20.69
CA ILE A 651 -6.33 -17.49 19.83
C ILE A 651 -6.90 -17.15 18.44
N ASN A 652 -8.06 -16.49 18.38
CA ASN A 652 -8.78 -16.22 17.13
C ASN A 652 -8.00 -15.29 16.18
N ASN A 653 -7.15 -14.42 16.73
CA ASN A 653 -6.31 -13.52 15.95
C ASN A 653 -4.85 -14.01 15.78
N SER A 654 -4.56 -15.25 16.18
CA SER A 654 -3.25 -15.87 16.01
C SER A 654 -3.21 -16.63 14.67
N LYS A 655 -2.69 -15.96 13.63
CA LYS A 655 -2.68 -16.49 12.26
C LYS A 655 -1.29 -16.39 11.66
N ILE A 656 -0.90 -17.43 10.93
CA ILE A 656 0.35 -17.44 10.15
C ILE A 656 0.06 -18.04 8.78
N SER A 657 0.62 -17.45 7.74
CA SER A 657 0.56 -17.98 6.38
C SER A 657 1.92 -17.85 5.69
N ARG A 658 2.22 -18.81 4.86
CA ARG A 658 3.35 -18.81 3.94
C ARG A 658 2.85 -19.19 2.56
N GLU A 659 3.14 -18.38 1.56
CA GLU A 659 2.89 -18.66 0.16
C GLU A 659 4.23 -18.61 -0.58
N THR A 660 4.52 -19.63 -1.38
CA THR A 660 5.69 -19.67 -2.26
C THR A 660 5.19 -19.88 -3.69
N ILE A 661 5.56 -18.96 -4.58
CA ILE A 661 5.26 -19.00 -6.00
C ILE A 661 6.59 -19.21 -6.72
N SER A 662 6.73 -20.34 -7.40
CA SER A 662 7.88 -20.65 -8.26
C SER A 662 7.40 -20.63 -9.70
N SER A 663 8.12 -19.93 -10.57
CA SER A 663 7.68 -19.74 -11.95
C SER A 663 8.81 -19.81 -12.96
N VAL A 664 8.43 -20.17 -14.17
CA VAL A 664 9.26 -20.13 -15.37
C VAL A 664 8.47 -19.44 -16.48
N PHE A 665 9.13 -18.66 -17.31
CA PHE A 665 8.49 -18.02 -18.45
C PHE A 665 9.35 -18.07 -19.71
N LEU A 666 8.65 -18.04 -20.85
CA LEU A 666 9.23 -17.83 -22.17
C LEU A 666 8.46 -16.70 -22.86
N ARG A 667 9.21 -15.73 -23.39
CA ARG A 667 8.69 -14.56 -24.10
C ARG A 667 9.38 -14.42 -25.44
N GLY A 668 8.60 -14.08 -26.46
CA GLY A 668 9.08 -13.68 -27.79
C GLY A 668 8.61 -12.28 -28.15
N ASP A 669 9.51 -11.45 -28.65
CA ASP A 669 9.20 -10.12 -29.20
C ASP A 669 9.56 -10.13 -30.69
N ALA A 670 8.57 -9.91 -31.57
CA ALA A 670 8.76 -9.85 -33.01
C ALA A 670 8.37 -8.48 -33.55
N GLN A 671 9.10 -8.00 -34.57
CA GLN A 671 8.80 -6.72 -35.21
C GLN A 671 8.60 -6.92 -36.71
N PHE A 672 7.53 -6.29 -37.25
CA PHE A 672 7.11 -6.41 -38.64
C PHE A 672 6.87 -5.02 -39.26
N PHE A 673 6.76 -4.97 -40.61
CA PHE A 673 6.41 -3.76 -41.38
C PHE A 673 7.35 -2.60 -41.06
N ASN A 674 8.65 -2.79 -41.26
CA ASN A 674 9.71 -1.82 -40.92
C ASN A 674 9.58 -1.33 -39.46
N ARG A 675 9.36 -2.29 -38.53
CA ARG A 675 9.21 -2.08 -37.07
C ARG A 675 7.97 -1.26 -36.67
N ARG A 676 6.99 -1.06 -37.57
CA ARG A 676 5.73 -0.41 -37.21
C ARG A 676 4.86 -1.28 -36.32
N LEU A 677 4.85 -2.60 -36.53
CA LEU A 677 4.12 -3.54 -35.68
C LEU A 677 5.13 -4.28 -34.78
N LYS A 678 4.91 -4.20 -33.49
CA LYS A 678 5.61 -4.96 -32.46
C LYS A 678 4.61 -5.90 -31.79
N LEU A 679 4.92 -7.20 -31.78
CA LEU A 679 4.18 -8.24 -31.07
C LEU A 679 5.07 -8.77 -29.94
N VAL A 680 4.50 -8.85 -28.74
CA VAL A 680 5.16 -9.41 -27.55
C VAL A 680 4.25 -10.43 -26.95
N GLY A 681 4.68 -11.69 -26.89
CA GLY A 681 3.83 -12.77 -26.39
C GLY A 681 4.63 -13.92 -25.84
N GLY A 682 3.92 -14.84 -25.18
CA GLY A 682 4.49 -16.05 -24.61
C GLY A 682 3.66 -16.59 -23.45
N VAL A 683 4.30 -17.41 -22.63
CA VAL A 683 3.64 -18.11 -21.53
C VAL A 683 4.48 -18.07 -20.27
N ARG A 684 3.83 -17.93 -19.14
CA ARG A 684 4.36 -18.10 -17.80
C ARG A 684 3.66 -19.26 -17.11
N ALA A 685 4.41 -20.15 -16.46
CA ALA A 685 3.91 -21.19 -15.60
C ALA A 685 4.23 -20.85 -14.15
N GLU A 686 3.24 -20.91 -13.26
CA GLU A 686 3.42 -20.66 -11.83
C GLU A 686 2.93 -21.85 -11.01
N GLN A 687 3.83 -22.43 -10.21
CA GLN A 687 3.52 -23.35 -9.13
C GLN A 687 3.35 -22.57 -7.85
N THR A 688 2.18 -22.61 -7.25
CA THR A 688 1.84 -21.98 -5.98
C THR A 688 1.72 -23.01 -4.87
N ASN A 689 2.45 -22.83 -3.78
CA ASN A 689 2.38 -23.66 -2.58
C ASN A 689 2.03 -22.76 -1.38
N ILE A 690 0.99 -23.15 -0.65
CA ILE A 690 0.45 -22.42 0.50
C ILE A 690 0.48 -23.32 1.72
N ASP A 691 1.01 -22.82 2.83
CA ASP A 691 0.92 -23.38 4.18
C ASP A 691 0.38 -22.26 5.10
N ALA A 692 -0.82 -22.46 5.62
CA ALA A 692 -1.46 -21.51 6.51
C ALA A 692 -1.96 -22.21 7.77
N ARG A 693 -1.86 -21.51 8.91
CA ARG A 693 -2.37 -21.98 10.20
C ARG A 693 -3.16 -20.89 10.87
N GLY A 694 -4.30 -21.28 11.42
CA GLY A 694 -5.19 -20.40 12.14
C GLY A 694 -5.82 -21.06 13.35
N PRO A 695 -6.71 -20.37 14.05
CA PRO A 695 -7.40 -20.93 15.20
C PRO A 695 -8.24 -22.15 14.79
N LEU A 696 -8.26 -23.15 15.65
CA LEU A 696 -9.15 -24.29 15.54
C LEU A 696 -10.10 -24.28 16.74
N ASN A 697 -11.39 -24.36 16.48
CA ASN A 697 -12.40 -24.62 17.51
C ASN A 697 -12.86 -26.07 17.41
N ASP A 698 -12.52 -26.88 18.44
CA ASP A 698 -12.93 -28.27 18.54
C ASP A 698 -13.86 -28.46 19.75
N PRO A 699 -15.18 -28.33 19.55
CA PRO A 699 -16.16 -28.48 20.63
C PRO A 699 -16.10 -29.85 21.34
N THR A 700 -15.57 -30.87 20.66
CA THR A 700 -15.48 -32.24 21.24
C THR A 700 -14.48 -32.34 22.38
N LYS A 701 -13.59 -31.38 22.51
CA LYS A 701 -12.64 -31.28 23.64
C LYS A 701 -13.34 -30.92 24.96
N ASN A 702 -14.54 -30.37 24.91
CA ASN A 702 -15.37 -30.11 26.09
C ASN A 702 -16.26 -31.30 26.48
N PHE A 703 -16.12 -32.46 25.87
CA PHE A 703 -16.91 -33.63 26.23
C PHE A 703 -16.15 -34.54 27.21
N GLN A 704 -16.82 -34.94 28.29
CA GLN A 704 -16.30 -35.94 29.20
C GLN A 704 -16.09 -37.29 28.49
N ARG A 705 -15.00 -37.97 28.82
CA ARG A 705 -14.68 -39.29 28.27
C ARG A 705 -14.44 -40.29 29.37
N ASN A 706 -14.89 -41.53 29.16
CA ASN A 706 -14.59 -42.63 30.06
C ASN A 706 -13.14 -43.13 29.89
N ALA A 707 -12.73 -44.11 30.70
CA ALA A 707 -11.39 -44.71 30.66
C ALA A 707 -11.03 -45.33 29.27
N ALA A 708 -12.01 -45.72 28.49
CA ALA A 708 -11.85 -46.22 27.13
C ALA A 708 -11.85 -45.10 26.05
N GLY A 709 -11.87 -43.81 26.45
CA GLY A 709 -11.84 -42.66 25.53
C GLY A 709 -13.20 -42.34 24.85
N GLN A 710 -14.26 -43.06 25.20
CA GLN A 710 -15.59 -42.84 24.62
C GLN A 710 -16.28 -41.67 25.30
N VAL A 711 -17.08 -40.89 24.52
CA VAL A 711 -17.85 -39.75 25.05
C VAL A 711 -18.93 -40.24 26.01
N VAL A 712 -18.97 -39.65 27.21
CA VAL A 712 -20.03 -39.93 28.21
C VAL A 712 -21.30 -39.16 27.86
N LEU A 713 -22.41 -39.87 27.77
CA LEU A 713 -23.71 -39.27 27.48
C LEU A 713 -24.53 -39.13 28.78
N GLY A 714 -25.26 -38.02 28.90
CA GLY A 714 -26.20 -37.82 29.94
C GLY A 714 -27.52 -38.54 29.71
N ALA A 715 -28.44 -38.48 30.65
CA ALA A 715 -29.78 -39.09 30.58
C ALA A 715 -30.61 -38.63 29.36
N ASN A 716 -30.32 -37.46 28.84
CA ASN A 716 -30.92 -36.89 27.60
C ASN A 716 -30.25 -37.30 26.30
N GLY A 717 -29.28 -38.24 26.35
CA GLY A 717 -28.53 -38.70 25.20
C GLY A 717 -27.49 -37.70 24.65
N ARG A 718 -27.27 -36.58 25.31
CA ARG A 718 -26.27 -35.57 24.86
C ARG A 718 -24.95 -35.73 25.60
N PRO A 719 -23.83 -35.36 24.96
CA PRO A 719 -22.51 -35.35 25.63
C PRO A 719 -22.52 -34.52 26.91
N ILE A 720 -21.90 -35.05 27.98
CA ILE A 720 -21.71 -34.29 29.22
C ILE A 720 -20.50 -33.36 29.01
N ALA A 721 -20.69 -32.07 29.26
CA ALA A 721 -19.64 -31.08 29.16
C ALA A 721 -18.67 -31.18 30.36
N ILE A 722 -17.38 -30.87 30.11
CA ILE A 722 -16.34 -30.74 31.15
C ILE A 722 -16.48 -29.38 31.82
N ALA A 723 -16.60 -28.32 31.04
CA ALA A 723 -16.79 -26.96 31.51
C ALA A 723 -18.13 -26.40 31.01
N SER A 724 -18.79 -25.58 31.85
CA SER A 724 -20.03 -24.90 31.53
C SER A 724 -19.85 -23.38 31.40
N ASP A 725 -18.78 -22.83 31.98
CA ASP A 725 -18.47 -21.41 31.89
C ASP A 725 -17.80 -21.04 30.57
N PRO A 726 -18.01 -19.83 30.03
CA PRO A 726 -17.49 -19.43 28.71
C PRO A 726 -15.97 -19.50 28.60
N LEU A 727 -15.22 -19.17 29.64
CA LEU A 727 -13.75 -19.20 29.64
C LEU A 727 -13.24 -20.65 29.69
N GLY A 728 -13.78 -21.49 30.54
CA GLY A 728 -13.45 -22.92 30.62
C GLY A 728 -13.71 -23.63 29.29
N ILE A 729 -14.87 -23.39 28.68
CA ILE A 729 -15.18 -23.90 27.33
C ILE A 729 -14.12 -23.41 26.32
N ALA A 730 -13.79 -22.13 26.32
CA ALA A 730 -12.82 -21.57 25.39
C ALA A 730 -11.41 -22.18 25.57
N ARG A 731 -10.98 -22.38 26.82
CA ARG A 731 -9.68 -23.00 27.14
C ARG A 731 -9.58 -24.46 26.70
N LEU A 732 -10.70 -25.18 26.69
CA LEU A 732 -10.75 -26.57 26.22
C LEU A 732 -10.85 -26.66 24.70
N THR A 733 -11.68 -25.84 24.08
CA THR A 733 -12.07 -26.00 22.65
C THR A 733 -11.23 -25.21 21.67
N LEU A 734 -10.63 -24.08 22.07
CA LEU A 734 -9.84 -23.25 21.19
C LEU A 734 -8.37 -23.65 21.22
N ILE A 735 -7.82 -23.96 20.05
CA ILE A 735 -6.45 -24.40 19.85
C ILE A 735 -5.70 -23.35 19.02
N ASP A 736 -4.63 -22.77 19.62
CA ASP A 736 -3.78 -21.80 18.92
C ASP A 736 -3.14 -22.43 17.68
N ARG A 737 -3.42 -21.88 16.49
CA ARG A 737 -2.90 -22.36 15.20
C ARG A 737 -3.13 -23.86 14.94
N GLY A 738 -4.24 -24.39 15.50
CA GLY A 738 -4.60 -25.79 15.36
C GLY A 738 -5.16 -26.16 13.99
N ALA A 739 -5.83 -25.22 13.31
CA ALA A 739 -6.28 -25.42 11.94
C ALA A 739 -5.11 -25.22 10.96
N LYS A 740 -4.94 -26.17 10.03
CA LYS A 740 -3.91 -26.16 9.00
C LYS A 740 -4.56 -26.24 7.63
N ALA A 741 -4.17 -25.36 6.72
CA ALA A 741 -4.56 -25.36 5.32
C ALA A 741 -3.31 -25.46 4.44
N GLU A 742 -3.23 -26.51 3.65
CA GLU A 742 -2.20 -26.72 2.64
C GLU A 742 -2.86 -26.76 1.27
N LYS A 743 -2.34 -25.96 0.33
CA LYS A 743 -2.81 -25.92 -1.05
C LYS A 743 -1.63 -25.82 -2.00
N GLU A 744 -1.71 -26.57 -3.09
CA GLU A 744 -0.77 -26.47 -4.19
C GLU A 744 -1.50 -26.50 -5.52
N TYR A 745 -1.04 -25.72 -6.48
CA TYR A 745 -1.59 -25.73 -7.83
C TYR A 745 -0.62 -25.11 -8.83
N LEU A 746 -0.65 -25.64 -10.05
CA LEU A 746 0.04 -25.10 -11.22
C LEU A 746 -0.96 -24.35 -12.10
N ARG A 747 -0.56 -23.16 -12.59
CA ARG A 747 -1.34 -22.37 -13.56
C ARG A 747 -0.46 -21.84 -14.67
N LEU A 748 -1.04 -21.76 -15.86
CA LEU A 748 -0.41 -21.16 -17.04
C LEU A 748 -1.05 -19.81 -17.32
N PHE A 749 -0.21 -18.84 -17.65
CA PHE A 749 -0.59 -17.46 -17.94
C PHE A 749 -0.05 -17.07 -19.32
N PRO A 750 -0.76 -17.42 -20.42
CA PRO A 750 -0.44 -16.90 -21.73
C PRO A 750 -0.79 -15.42 -21.81
N SER A 751 0.04 -14.66 -22.54
CA SER A 751 -0.20 -13.25 -22.82
C SER A 751 0.33 -12.88 -24.20
N ILE A 752 -0.36 -11.95 -24.86
CA ILE A 752 0.08 -11.31 -26.09
C ILE A 752 -0.26 -9.82 -26.06
N ASN A 753 0.70 -8.99 -26.41
CA ASN A 753 0.59 -7.56 -26.54
C ASN A 753 0.99 -7.15 -27.96
N ALA A 754 0.22 -6.28 -28.58
CA ALA A 754 0.47 -5.71 -29.89
C ALA A 754 0.58 -4.20 -29.79
N SER A 755 1.57 -3.61 -30.44
CA SER A 755 1.74 -2.17 -30.56
C SER A 755 1.98 -1.82 -32.01
N TYR A 756 1.14 -0.96 -32.60
CA TYR A 756 1.22 -0.55 -34.00
C TYR A 756 1.38 0.96 -34.11
N ASN A 757 2.47 1.40 -34.71
CA ASN A 757 2.73 2.79 -35.03
C ASN A 757 1.92 3.18 -36.27
N VAL A 758 0.71 3.72 -36.09
CA VAL A 758 -0.15 4.18 -37.19
C VAL A 758 0.50 5.37 -37.90
N ARG A 759 1.04 6.30 -37.09
CA ARG A 759 1.86 7.45 -37.50
C ARG A 759 2.96 7.66 -36.44
N ASP A 760 3.91 8.54 -36.72
CA ASP A 760 4.99 8.83 -35.78
C ASP A 760 4.51 9.35 -34.41
N ASN A 761 3.36 9.98 -34.38
CA ASN A 761 2.70 10.52 -33.18
C ASN A 761 1.44 9.79 -32.76
N LEU A 762 1.10 8.64 -33.38
CA LEU A 762 -0.09 7.86 -33.08
C LEU A 762 0.22 6.38 -32.99
N ILE A 763 0.08 5.80 -31.81
CA ILE A 763 0.33 4.38 -31.53
C ILE A 763 -0.96 3.72 -31.06
N ALA A 764 -1.39 2.67 -31.74
CA ALA A 764 -2.46 1.79 -31.29
C ALA A 764 -1.88 0.61 -30.52
N ARG A 765 -2.50 0.23 -29.39
CA ARG A 765 -2.11 -0.92 -28.57
C ARG A 765 -3.31 -1.80 -28.28
N ALA A 766 -3.07 -3.11 -28.26
CA ALA A 766 -4.03 -4.13 -27.85
C ALA A 766 -3.32 -5.20 -27.05
N ALA A 767 -4.03 -5.80 -26.10
CA ALA A 767 -3.49 -6.88 -25.27
C ALA A 767 -4.56 -7.93 -24.98
N TRP A 768 -4.12 -9.17 -24.92
CA TRP A 768 -4.91 -10.28 -24.39
C TRP A 768 -4.04 -11.09 -23.44
N TYR A 769 -4.56 -11.40 -22.27
CA TYR A 769 -3.82 -12.14 -21.24
C TYR A 769 -4.76 -12.84 -20.27
N THR A 770 -4.21 -13.80 -19.53
CA THR A 770 -4.88 -14.44 -18.41
C THR A 770 -4.18 -14.05 -17.09
N SER A 771 -4.97 -13.94 -16.04
CA SER A 771 -4.48 -13.60 -14.69
C SER A 771 -5.31 -14.31 -13.62
N VAL A 772 -4.87 -14.27 -12.37
CA VAL A 772 -5.55 -14.89 -11.23
C VAL A 772 -5.62 -13.93 -10.05
N GLY A 773 -6.85 -13.77 -9.50
CA GLY A 773 -7.03 -13.17 -8.18
C GLY A 773 -6.78 -14.22 -7.11
N ARG A 774 -5.76 -14.03 -6.26
CA ARG A 774 -5.48 -14.91 -5.14
C ARG A 774 -6.23 -14.47 -3.90
N PRO A 775 -6.86 -15.40 -3.14
CA PRO A 775 -7.52 -15.07 -1.88
C PRO A 775 -6.55 -14.42 -0.89
N ASN A 776 -7.08 -13.58 0.00
CA ASN A 776 -6.29 -13.02 1.08
C ASN A 776 -5.78 -14.10 2.04
N PHE A 777 -4.66 -13.87 2.71
CA PHE A 777 -4.07 -14.81 3.67
C PHE A 777 -5.05 -15.17 4.80
N ASN A 778 -5.93 -14.25 5.16
CA ASN A 778 -6.97 -14.50 6.16
C ASN A 778 -7.96 -15.60 5.73
N GLN A 779 -8.24 -15.74 4.45
CA GLN A 779 -9.14 -16.77 3.94
C GLN A 779 -8.54 -18.18 4.00
N TYR A 780 -7.23 -18.30 3.93
CA TYR A 780 -6.52 -19.58 4.14
C TYR A 780 -6.35 -19.93 5.61
N SER A 781 -6.16 -18.93 6.48
CA SER A 781 -5.89 -19.08 7.91
C SER A 781 -7.10 -18.75 8.78
N GLY A 782 -8.31 -18.72 8.20
CA GLY A 782 -9.54 -18.29 8.88
C GLY A 782 -9.94 -19.15 10.07
N GLY A 783 -9.51 -20.40 10.11
CA GLY A 783 -10.01 -21.43 11.02
C GLY A 783 -11.34 -22.02 10.49
N VAL A 784 -11.57 -23.26 10.77
CA VAL A 784 -12.84 -23.98 10.48
C VAL A 784 -13.69 -23.98 11.72
#